data_3b0cedd08e4baa5725cf61b615cbe987
#
_entry.id   3b0cedd08e4baa5725cf61b615cbe987
#
_cell.length_a   1.000
_cell.length_b   1.000
_cell.length_c   1.000
_cell.angle_alpha   90.00
_cell.angle_beta   90.00
_cell.angle_gamma   90.00
#
_symmetry.space_group_name_H-M   'P 1'
#
loop_
_entity.id
_entity.type
_entity.pdbx_description
1 polymer ?
#
loop_
_entity_poly.entity_id
_entity_poly.type
_entity_poly.pdbx_seq_one_letter_code
_entity_poly.pdbx_strand_id
1 'polypeptide(L)'
;MININTWLNDNELSINIWKSKYQYNNETFDEWLDRVSGGNEELKQKMLEKKFLFGGRILSNRGLEKHGKKVTMSNCYVVKNPEDNIEDIYRCCSDIARTFSMGGGCGIVLDKLRPRGANVNNSARTTTGAVSFMETFSKVSETIGQNGRRGALMIALDVNHPDIMEFIDIKTDLNKILGANISVKVDDEFMRKVLSDDVHVCEFYVKETNEVIRKELKAREVFKRLVSNNYDYAEPGILYWDTFNKFSLLNNFIKEGLFEYGGVNPCAEEPLPEGGACLLGSINLSEYVISPFTDDAFFDTYEFVNDIPIYIKALNDVLDENLDIHPLDYQCKVARDWRQIGLGVMGIADVFIKMGIRYGSEESIKLLDRIGHVLAYTALHTSCEMNRVAEVPAEFCKGCSDYLAYSQFVQEHSNLDTDNYALFEEIRQFGLYNSALLTVAPTGTLSTMLGISGGIEPIFAKSYERRTISLHDEETKYKVYTPIIQKLMDKLGISNEEDLPSYIVTAHDLDPYERIRLQATMQKHIDASISSTINLNEEATKEDVFNIYVEAWKEGCKGITIFRNNCKRTAILTTEPSKEEKVAEGEAIPSDMQVIPRGHILPTNDNVIGLKKKLSGGCGSLHLQVYFDVETGKMTEVFINKGGGGGCNSNLNALSRMISLALRGGIDIHDIADQLDSTINCPSFASARAKGIQLSKGSSCANSVGKALVDLNKEFQKMFALMQEEVEDECLEEEVHHNIDAYAEYKAFIKKHGEIEFVKSFHLCPMCFSPIVASGGCYQCDCGWTKCD
;
A
#
# COMPACT_ATOMS: atom_id res chain seq x y z
N MET A 1 4.69 -7.48 36.02
CA MET A 1 5.02 -7.62 34.59
C MET A 1 4.02 -6.80 33.79
N ILE A 2 4.49 -5.85 33.02
CA ILE A 2 3.63 -5.08 32.09
C ILE A 2 3.24 -6.01 30.94
N ASN A 3 1.97 -6.17 30.69
CA ASN A 3 1.48 -6.95 29.54
C ASN A 3 1.18 -6.05 28.34
N ILE A 4 1.02 -6.63 27.16
CA ILE A 4 0.78 -5.87 25.93
C ILE A 4 -0.49 -5.02 25.98
N ASN A 5 -1.53 -5.49 26.66
CA ASN A 5 -2.79 -4.75 26.77
C ASN A 5 -2.57 -3.46 27.57
N THR A 6 -1.93 -3.56 28.73
CA THR A 6 -1.59 -2.39 29.55
C THR A 6 -0.62 -1.45 28.82
N TRP A 7 0.38 -2.01 28.13
CA TRP A 7 1.34 -1.22 27.36
C TRP A 7 0.69 -0.43 26.21
N LEU A 8 -0.33 -0.98 25.57
CA LEU A 8 -1.07 -0.35 24.46
C LEU A 8 -2.40 0.27 24.90
N ASN A 9 -2.62 0.47 26.24
CA ASN A 9 -3.81 1.09 26.81
C ASN A 9 -5.13 0.43 26.37
N ASP A 10 -5.14 -0.90 26.31
CA ASP A 10 -6.27 -1.74 25.86
C ASP A 10 -6.82 -1.38 24.47
N ASN A 11 -6.03 -0.70 23.63
CA ASN A 11 -6.44 -0.36 22.27
C ASN A 11 -6.41 -1.62 21.37
N GLU A 12 -7.58 -2.10 20.99
CA GLU A 12 -7.73 -3.30 20.17
C GLU A 12 -6.96 -3.25 18.85
N LEU A 13 -6.99 -2.12 18.13
CA LEU A 13 -6.28 -1.96 16.87
C LEU A 13 -4.77 -2.11 17.08
N SER A 14 -4.23 -1.44 18.08
CA SER A 14 -2.80 -1.48 18.44
C SER A 14 -2.36 -2.89 18.83
N ILE A 15 -3.17 -3.58 19.64
CA ILE A 15 -2.93 -4.96 20.07
C ILE A 15 -2.98 -5.93 18.87
N ASN A 16 -3.94 -5.75 17.98
CA ASN A 16 -4.05 -6.57 16.77
C ASN A 16 -2.88 -6.34 15.80
N ILE A 17 -2.38 -5.11 15.69
CA ILE A 17 -1.17 -4.81 14.91
C ILE A 17 0.03 -5.56 15.50
N TRP A 18 0.25 -5.48 16.81
CA TRP A 18 1.34 -6.21 17.45
C TRP A 18 1.22 -7.72 17.23
N LYS A 19 0.06 -8.32 17.51
CA LYS A 19 -0.19 -9.76 17.35
C LYS A 19 0.00 -10.24 15.91
N SER A 20 -0.53 -9.50 14.93
CA SER A 20 -0.53 -9.94 13.53
C SER A 20 0.79 -9.67 12.80
N LYS A 21 1.61 -8.71 13.26
CA LYS A 21 2.79 -8.25 12.53
C LYS A 21 4.11 -8.49 13.23
N TYR A 22 4.15 -8.54 14.57
CA TYR A 22 5.37 -8.53 15.35
C TYR A 22 5.53 -9.71 16.30
N GLN A 23 4.43 -10.29 16.76
CA GLN A 23 4.45 -11.45 17.64
C GLN A 23 4.86 -12.71 16.87
N TYR A 24 5.83 -13.45 17.37
CA TYR A 24 6.24 -14.75 16.81
C TYR A 24 5.72 -15.89 17.67
N ASN A 25 5.02 -16.84 17.04
CA ASN A 25 4.60 -18.11 17.63
C ASN A 25 3.95 -18.00 19.04
N ASN A 26 3.09 -16.99 19.22
CA ASN A 26 2.41 -16.69 20.50
C ASN A 26 3.37 -16.36 21.67
N GLU A 27 4.58 -15.85 21.40
CA GLU A 27 5.45 -15.35 22.45
C GLU A 27 4.74 -14.31 23.34
N THR A 28 5.08 -14.27 24.61
CA THR A 28 4.59 -13.25 25.53
C THR A 28 5.19 -11.88 25.17
N PHE A 29 4.64 -10.80 25.72
CA PHE A 29 5.16 -9.47 25.49
C PHE A 29 6.58 -9.30 26.03
N ASP A 30 6.90 -9.93 27.15
CA ASP A 30 8.25 -9.88 27.74
C ASP A 30 9.26 -10.67 26.90
N GLU A 31 8.90 -11.87 26.44
CA GLU A 31 9.74 -12.66 25.52
C GLU A 31 9.97 -11.92 24.19
N TRP A 32 8.94 -11.23 23.67
CA TRP A 32 9.09 -10.39 22.49
C TRP A 32 10.08 -9.24 22.73
N LEU A 33 9.96 -8.54 23.88
CA LEU A 33 10.89 -7.47 24.23
C LEU A 33 12.33 -7.97 24.37
N ASP A 34 12.54 -9.12 25.02
CA ASP A 34 13.87 -9.74 25.18
C ASP A 34 14.47 -10.10 23.82
N ARG A 35 13.66 -10.71 22.95
CA ARG A 35 14.07 -11.07 21.59
C ARG A 35 14.46 -9.83 20.78
N VAL A 36 13.62 -8.80 20.80
CA VAL A 36 13.81 -7.60 19.98
C VAL A 36 14.91 -6.70 20.53
N SER A 37 15.07 -6.58 21.86
CA SER A 37 16.17 -5.84 22.46
C SER A 37 17.53 -6.56 22.34
N GLY A 38 17.53 -7.85 21.95
CA GLY A 38 18.74 -8.68 21.93
C GLY A 38 19.29 -8.95 23.33
N GLY A 39 18.44 -8.86 24.36
CA GLY A 39 18.83 -8.98 25.78
C GLY A 39 19.49 -7.73 26.36
N ASN A 40 19.47 -6.59 25.67
CA ASN A 40 19.96 -5.33 26.20
C ASN A 40 18.89 -4.68 27.07
N GLU A 41 19.11 -4.70 28.40
CA GLU A 41 18.14 -4.21 29.39
C GLU A 41 17.89 -2.70 29.30
N GLU A 42 18.90 -1.90 28.96
CA GLU A 42 18.76 -0.47 28.80
C GLU A 42 17.86 -0.14 27.61
N LEU A 43 18.11 -0.76 26.48
CA LEU A 43 17.25 -0.65 25.30
C LEU A 43 15.83 -1.16 25.56
N LYS A 44 15.70 -2.32 26.25
CA LYS A 44 14.40 -2.89 26.64
C LYS A 44 13.59 -1.89 27.45
N GLN A 45 14.24 -1.19 28.39
CA GLN A 45 13.59 -0.15 29.20
C GLN A 45 13.11 1.02 28.33
N LYS A 46 13.93 1.52 27.39
CA LYS A 46 13.52 2.60 26.46
C LYS A 46 12.36 2.18 25.54
N MET A 47 12.31 0.92 25.14
CA MET A 47 11.17 0.37 24.41
C MET A 47 9.90 0.30 25.27
N LEU A 48 10.02 -0.11 26.53
CA LEU A 48 8.91 -0.10 27.49
C LEU A 48 8.36 1.30 27.73
N GLU A 49 9.23 2.30 27.79
CA GLU A 49 8.89 3.72 27.90
C GLU A 49 8.31 4.31 26.60
N LYS A 50 8.22 3.52 25.55
CA LYS A 50 7.78 3.93 24.21
C LYS A 50 8.63 5.02 23.56
N LYS A 51 9.85 5.24 24.04
CA LYS A 51 10.78 6.24 23.53
C LYS A 51 11.45 5.85 22.23
N PHE A 52 11.61 4.54 22.00
CA PHE A 52 12.24 4.01 20.80
C PHE A 52 11.59 2.70 20.36
N LEU A 53 11.44 2.54 19.06
CA LEU A 53 11.15 1.26 18.43
C LEU A 53 11.99 1.07 17.17
N PHE A 54 12.46 -0.14 16.98
CA PHE A 54 13.03 -0.54 15.71
C PHE A 54 12.01 -0.53 14.58
N GLY A 55 12.49 -0.45 13.36
CA GLY A 55 11.68 -0.66 12.16
C GLY A 55 10.98 -2.01 12.16
N GLY A 56 9.84 -2.08 11.48
CA GLY A 56 8.93 -3.22 11.55
C GLY A 56 9.57 -4.58 11.22
N ARG A 57 10.64 -4.62 10.39
CA ARG A 57 11.34 -5.87 10.07
C ARG A 57 12.19 -6.37 11.22
N ILE A 58 12.83 -5.48 11.94
CA ILE A 58 13.60 -5.86 13.14
C ILE A 58 12.64 -6.35 14.21
N LEU A 59 11.54 -5.62 14.47
CA LEU A 59 10.52 -6.02 15.45
C LEU A 59 9.93 -7.41 15.17
N SER A 60 9.75 -7.76 13.90
CA SER A 60 9.20 -9.05 13.52
C SER A 60 10.24 -10.15 13.43
N ASN A 61 11.48 -9.86 13.01
CA ASN A 61 12.41 -10.86 12.49
C ASN A 61 13.67 -11.10 13.35
N ARG A 62 14.08 -10.15 14.24
CA ARG A 62 15.28 -10.31 15.06
C ARG A 62 15.23 -11.61 15.85
N GLY A 63 16.30 -12.40 15.79
CA GLY A 63 16.43 -13.67 16.48
C GLY A 63 15.71 -14.87 15.83
N LEU A 64 14.95 -14.67 14.72
CA LEU A 64 14.22 -15.76 14.07
C LEU A 64 15.13 -16.69 13.24
N GLU A 65 16.31 -16.25 12.85
CA GLU A 65 17.33 -17.09 12.20
C GLU A 65 17.74 -18.27 13.11
N LYS A 66 17.75 -18.08 14.42
CA LYS A 66 18.01 -19.14 15.42
C LYS A 66 16.93 -20.24 15.40
N HIS A 67 15.76 -19.92 14.86
CA HIS A 67 14.65 -20.86 14.65
C HIS A 67 14.60 -21.40 13.20
N GLY A 68 15.68 -21.22 12.43
CA GLY A 68 15.80 -21.69 11.05
C GLY A 68 14.97 -20.91 10.02
N LYS A 69 14.49 -19.71 10.38
CA LYS A 69 13.76 -18.84 9.42
C LYS A 69 14.75 -18.12 8.51
N LYS A 70 14.43 -18.10 7.22
CA LYS A 70 15.16 -17.31 6.20
C LYS A 70 14.52 -15.94 6.08
N VAL A 71 14.97 -15.01 6.89
CA VAL A 71 14.45 -13.64 6.97
C VAL A 71 15.62 -12.66 7.04
N THR A 72 15.39 -11.42 6.65
CA THR A 72 16.33 -10.31 6.89
C THR A 72 15.73 -9.34 7.89
N MET A 73 16.59 -8.61 8.60
CA MET A 73 16.19 -7.52 9.48
C MET A 73 16.16 -6.17 8.77
N SER A 74 16.73 -6.07 7.57
CA SER A 74 16.69 -4.83 6.77
C SER A 74 15.32 -4.62 6.15
N ASN A 75 14.81 -3.40 6.30
CA ASN A 75 13.53 -2.99 5.72
C ASN A 75 13.63 -2.78 4.22
N CYS A 76 14.71 -2.16 3.77
CA CYS A 76 14.87 -1.57 2.46
C CYS A 76 16.22 -1.91 1.84
N TYR A 77 16.21 -2.06 0.51
CA TYR A 77 17.37 -2.36 -0.31
C TYR A 77 17.33 -1.54 -1.60
N VAL A 78 18.49 -1.22 -2.13
CA VAL A 78 18.67 -0.94 -3.54
C VAL A 78 19.39 -2.14 -4.13
N VAL A 79 18.71 -2.94 -4.94
CA VAL A 79 19.36 -4.08 -5.61
C VAL A 79 20.26 -3.56 -6.72
N LYS A 80 21.17 -4.40 -7.19
CA LYS A 80 22.05 -4.03 -8.28
C LYS A 80 21.21 -3.70 -9.54
N ASN A 81 21.35 -2.48 -10.05
CA ASN A 81 20.60 -2.00 -11.21
C ASN A 81 20.88 -2.86 -12.46
N PRO A 82 19.92 -2.99 -13.37
CA PRO A 82 20.13 -3.76 -14.59
C PRO A 82 21.09 -3.01 -15.53
N GLU A 83 22.11 -3.72 -16.02
CA GLU A 83 22.90 -3.29 -17.15
C GLU A 83 22.12 -3.53 -18.45
N ASP A 84 22.55 -2.86 -19.53
CA ASP A 84 21.86 -2.84 -20.83
C ASP A 84 22.01 -4.14 -21.62
N ASN A 85 21.63 -5.26 -21.01
CA ASN A 85 21.57 -6.58 -21.61
C ASN A 85 20.48 -7.45 -20.95
N ILE A 86 19.99 -8.47 -21.66
CA ILE A 86 18.90 -9.34 -21.23
C ILE A 86 19.25 -10.13 -19.98
N GLU A 87 20.45 -10.65 -19.89
CA GLU A 87 20.90 -11.48 -18.78
C GLU A 87 20.83 -10.69 -17.48
N ASP A 88 21.27 -9.45 -17.52
CA ASP A 88 21.31 -8.60 -16.33
C ASP A 88 19.94 -8.05 -15.94
N ILE A 89 19.08 -7.75 -16.91
CA ILE A 89 17.68 -7.39 -16.67
C ILE A 89 16.96 -8.51 -15.89
N TYR A 90 17.11 -9.77 -16.33
CA TYR A 90 16.49 -10.90 -15.64
C TYR A 90 17.21 -11.30 -14.35
N ARG A 91 18.52 -11.07 -14.24
CA ARG A 91 19.24 -11.15 -12.95
C ARG A 91 18.61 -10.19 -11.95
N CYS A 92 18.37 -8.94 -12.34
CA CYS A 92 17.72 -7.94 -11.48
C CYS A 92 16.32 -8.41 -11.03
N CYS A 93 15.52 -9.01 -11.92
CA CYS A 93 14.24 -9.61 -11.54
C CYS A 93 14.42 -10.71 -10.47
N SER A 94 15.41 -11.57 -10.63
CA SER A 94 15.74 -12.63 -9.66
C SER A 94 16.16 -12.05 -8.31
N ASP A 95 17.00 -11.02 -8.31
CA ASP A 95 17.50 -10.33 -7.12
C ASP A 95 16.35 -9.66 -6.34
N ILE A 96 15.43 -8.99 -7.05
CA ILE A 96 14.20 -8.43 -6.48
C ILE A 96 13.35 -9.53 -5.85
N ALA A 97 13.09 -10.63 -6.59
CA ALA A 97 12.30 -11.75 -6.10
C ALA A 97 12.91 -12.37 -4.83
N ARG A 98 14.21 -12.55 -4.82
CA ARG A 98 14.94 -13.10 -3.68
C ARG A 98 14.85 -12.17 -2.47
N THR A 99 15.07 -10.87 -2.66
CA THR A 99 14.98 -9.87 -1.61
C THR A 99 13.57 -9.79 -1.03
N PHE A 100 12.54 -9.80 -1.87
CA PHE A 100 11.14 -9.84 -1.41
C PHE A 100 10.82 -11.10 -0.61
N SER A 101 11.32 -12.26 -1.05
CA SER A 101 11.06 -13.54 -0.37
C SER A 101 11.58 -13.59 1.07
N MET A 102 12.57 -12.74 1.40
CA MET A 102 13.12 -12.61 2.76
C MET A 102 12.56 -11.40 3.52
N GLY A 103 11.67 -10.64 2.89
CA GLY A 103 10.94 -9.55 3.52
C GLY A 103 11.45 -8.13 3.25
N GLY A 104 12.53 -7.96 2.47
CA GLY A 104 13.03 -6.63 2.09
C GLY A 104 12.15 -5.92 1.05
N GLY A 105 12.06 -4.59 1.09
CA GLY A 105 11.58 -3.76 -0.01
C GLY A 105 12.73 -3.41 -0.95
N CYS A 106 12.47 -3.14 -2.24
CA CYS A 106 13.52 -2.89 -3.21
C CYS A 106 13.34 -1.55 -3.94
N GLY A 107 14.48 -0.93 -4.29
CA GLY A 107 14.55 0.14 -5.28
C GLY A 107 15.47 -0.25 -6.43
N ILE A 108 15.16 0.22 -7.63
CA ILE A 108 15.97 0.10 -8.84
C ILE A 108 15.92 1.39 -9.66
N VAL A 109 16.94 1.60 -10.46
CA VAL A 109 17.06 2.71 -11.41
C VAL A 109 17.31 2.13 -12.80
N LEU A 110 16.63 2.67 -13.81
CA LEU A 110 16.68 2.15 -15.18
C LEU A 110 17.55 2.99 -16.12
N ASP A 111 18.34 3.91 -15.61
CA ASP A 111 19.12 4.90 -16.37
C ASP A 111 20.10 4.26 -17.36
N LYS A 112 20.57 3.03 -17.06
CA LYS A 112 21.53 2.30 -17.88
C LYS A 112 20.88 1.56 -19.06
N LEU A 113 19.55 1.41 -19.11
CA LEU A 113 18.87 0.68 -20.18
C LEU A 113 18.67 1.59 -21.39
N ARG A 114 19.00 1.08 -22.58
CA ARG A 114 18.83 1.83 -23.83
C ARG A 114 17.37 2.22 -24.10
N PRO A 115 17.11 3.40 -24.68
CA PRO A 115 15.76 3.88 -24.92
C PRO A 115 15.07 3.13 -26.06
N ARG A 116 13.75 3.27 -26.12
CA ARG A 116 12.90 2.69 -27.16
C ARG A 116 13.39 3.03 -28.56
N GLY A 117 13.47 2.00 -29.42
CA GLY A 117 13.89 2.12 -30.80
C GLY A 117 15.40 2.09 -30.98
N ALA A 118 16.20 2.07 -29.92
CA ALA A 118 17.65 1.87 -30.04
C ALA A 118 17.98 0.51 -30.68
N ASN A 119 19.06 0.49 -31.47
CA ASN A 119 19.49 -0.70 -32.15
C ASN A 119 19.95 -1.78 -31.15
N VAL A 120 19.61 -3.04 -31.45
CA VAL A 120 20.11 -4.23 -30.75
C VAL A 120 20.76 -5.19 -31.77
N ASN A 121 21.80 -5.87 -31.34
CA ASN A 121 22.53 -6.80 -32.18
C ASN A 121 21.93 -8.23 -32.08
N ASN A 122 20.62 -8.35 -32.25
CA ASN A 122 19.90 -9.62 -32.23
C ASN A 122 18.77 -9.65 -33.27
N SER A 123 17.92 -10.68 -33.25
CA SER A 123 16.80 -10.86 -34.18
C SER A 123 15.74 -9.76 -34.12
N ALA A 124 15.63 -9.02 -33.02
CA ALA A 124 14.64 -7.98 -32.84
C ALA A 124 14.97 -6.65 -33.55
N ARG A 125 16.24 -6.44 -33.91
CA ARG A 125 16.82 -5.22 -34.51
C ARG A 125 16.76 -3.98 -33.61
N THR A 126 15.64 -3.72 -32.97
CA THR A 126 15.45 -2.57 -32.06
C THR A 126 14.81 -3.01 -30.75
N THR A 127 15.12 -2.29 -29.66
CA THR A 127 14.54 -2.55 -28.33
C THR A 127 13.18 -1.87 -28.15
N THR A 128 12.36 -2.42 -27.25
CA THR A 128 11.13 -1.82 -26.77
C THR A 128 11.36 -0.70 -25.72
N GLY A 129 12.61 -0.50 -25.28
CA GLY A 129 13.03 0.58 -24.38
C GLY A 129 12.95 0.23 -22.90
N ALA A 130 13.55 1.11 -22.06
CA ALA A 130 13.64 0.94 -20.62
C ALA A 130 12.27 0.79 -19.96
N VAL A 131 11.29 1.58 -20.38
CA VAL A 131 9.94 1.62 -19.79
C VAL A 131 9.17 0.31 -19.98
N SER A 132 9.39 -0.40 -21.08
CA SER A 132 8.71 -1.67 -21.34
C SER A 132 9.09 -2.77 -20.33
N PHE A 133 10.31 -2.76 -19.80
CA PHE A 133 10.75 -3.72 -18.80
C PHE A 133 10.15 -3.48 -17.41
N MET A 134 9.59 -2.30 -17.15
CA MET A 134 8.92 -2.01 -15.88
C MET A 134 7.76 -2.97 -15.58
N GLU A 135 7.05 -3.44 -16.60
CA GLU A 135 5.97 -4.43 -16.43
C GLU A 135 6.53 -5.76 -15.88
N THR A 136 7.71 -6.17 -16.32
CA THR A 136 8.38 -7.38 -15.83
C THR A 136 8.76 -7.23 -14.35
N PHE A 137 9.39 -6.10 -13.97
CA PHE A 137 9.76 -5.82 -12.59
C PHE A 137 8.52 -5.68 -11.69
N SER A 138 7.48 -4.99 -12.14
CA SER A 138 6.20 -4.86 -11.42
C SER A 138 5.57 -6.23 -11.18
N LYS A 139 5.62 -7.13 -12.17
CA LYS A 139 5.04 -8.46 -12.06
C LYS A 139 5.75 -9.33 -11.02
N VAL A 140 7.05 -9.18 -10.85
CA VAL A 140 7.81 -9.84 -9.76
C VAL A 140 7.25 -9.41 -8.41
N SER A 141 7.04 -8.11 -8.20
CA SER A 141 6.48 -7.56 -6.95
C SER A 141 5.06 -8.04 -6.66
N GLU A 142 4.23 -8.17 -7.68
CA GLU A 142 2.86 -8.67 -7.55
C GLU A 142 2.80 -10.17 -7.22
N THR A 143 3.82 -10.93 -7.70
CA THR A 143 3.86 -12.40 -7.59
C THR A 143 4.46 -12.86 -6.26
N ILE A 144 5.49 -12.16 -5.76
CA ILE A 144 6.18 -12.57 -4.53
C ILE A 144 5.51 -11.91 -3.32
N GLY A 145 4.70 -12.70 -2.63
CA GLY A 145 4.01 -12.27 -1.41
C GLY A 145 4.89 -12.26 -0.16
N GLN A 146 4.59 -11.36 0.77
CA GLN A 146 5.25 -11.23 2.07
C GLN A 146 4.19 -11.34 3.18
N ASN A 147 3.76 -12.56 3.52
CA ASN A 147 2.78 -12.79 4.58
C ASN A 147 1.52 -11.88 4.48
N GLY A 148 0.83 -11.96 3.33
CA GLY A 148 -0.38 -11.17 3.05
C GLY A 148 -0.12 -9.72 2.60
N ARG A 149 1.14 -9.31 2.40
CA ARG A 149 1.53 -8.03 1.79
C ARG A 149 2.17 -8.28 0.42
N ARG A 150 2.01 -7.32 -0.49
CA ARG A 150 2.79 -7.27 -1.74
C ARG A 150 4.21 -6.78 -1.43
N GLY A 151 5.19 -7.19 -2.24
CA GLY A 151 6.52 -6.58 -2.23
C GLY A 151 6.41 -5.07 -2.51
N ALA A 152 7.25 -4.26 -1.89
CA ALA A 152 7.34 -2.83 -2.17
C ALA A 152 8.51 -2.58 -3.11
N LEU A 153 8.25 -2.04 -4.30
CA LEU A 153 9.23 -1.72 -5.33
C LEU A 153 9.19 -0.23 -5.66
N MET A 154 10.36 0.41 -5.74
CA MET A 154 10.55 1.71 -6.36
C MET A 154 11.27 1.52 -7.69
N ILE A 155 10.76 2.15 -8.74
CA ILE A 155 11.45 2.25 -10.03
C ILE A 155 11.70 3.73 -10.32
N ALA A 156 12.95 4.12 -10.52
CA ALA A 156 13.31 5.48 -10.86
C ALA A 156 13.95 5.57 -12.25
N LEU A 157 13.79 6.73 -12.88
CA LEU A 157 14.44 7.07 -14.14
C LEU A 157 14.94 8.52 -14.10
N ASP A 158 16.11 8.74 -14.65
CA ASP A 158 16.71 10.06 -14.77
C ASP A 158 15.97 10.90 -15.83
N VAL A 159 15.77 12.17 -15.54
CA VAL A 159 15.10 13.12 -16.45
C VAL A 159 15.87 13.30 -17.77
N ASN A 160 17.17 13.02 -17.77
CA ASN A 160 18.04 13.07 -18.94
C ASN A 160 17.86 11.85 -19.89
N HIS A 161 17.07 10.82 -19.48
CA HIS A 161 16.86 9.63 -20.30
C HIS A 161 15.87 9.90 -21.44
N PRO A 162 16.16 9.44 -22.70
CA PRO A 162 15.28 9.69 -23.85
C PRO A 162 13.85 9.12 -23.74
N ASP A 163 13.60 8.14 -22.87
CA ASP A 163 12.25 7.59 -22.62
C ASP A 163 11.50 8.28 -21.48
N ILE A 164 11.99 9.41 -20.98
CA ILE A 164 11.42 10.08 -19.80
C ILE A 164 9.92 10.41 -19.95
N MET A 165 9.46 10.85 -21.11
CA MET A 165 8.05 11.15 -21.33
C MET A 165 7.17 9.90 -21.22
N GLU A 166 7.63 8.77 -21.78
CA GLU A 166 6.94 7.50 -21.67
C GLU A 166 6.91 6.99 -20.23
N PHE A 167 8.01 7.18 -19.49
CA PHE A 167 8.10 6.85 -18.07
C PHE A 167 7.10 7.65 -17.23
N ILE A 168 7.03 8.98 -17.45
CA ILE A 168 6.07 9.84 -16.74
C ILE A 168 4.63 9.38 -17.00
N ASP A 169 4.32 8.95 -18.22
CA ASP A 169 2.96 8.62 -18.65
C ASP A 169 2.51 7.19 -18.28
N ILE A 170 3.42 6.30 -17.90
CA ILE A 170 3.09 4.87 -17.74
C ILE A 170 1.97 4.60 -16.74
N LYS A 171 1.85 5.40 -15.69
CA LYS A 171 0.82 5.26 -14.64
C LYS A 171 -0.52 5.92 -14.99
N THR A 172 -0.65 6.54 -16.15
CA THR A 172 -1.95 7.03 -16.63
C THR A 172 -2.89 5.87 -16.98
N ASP A 173 -2.34 4.70 -17.30
CA ASP A 173 -3.07 3.44 -17.34
C ASP A 173 -3.01 2.79 -15.96
N LEU A 174 -4.12 2.84 -15.23
CA LEU A 174 -4.25 2.31 -13.86
C LEU A 174 -4.08 0.79 -13.77
N ASN A 175 -4.05 0.06 -14.89
CA ASN A 175 -3.82 -1.39 -14.92
C ASN A 175 -2.34 -1.74 -15.07
N LYS A 176 -1.47 -0.76 -15.30
CA LYS A 176 -0.03 -0.97 -15.48
C LYS A 176 0.76 -0.66 -14.23
N ILE A 177 1.85 -1.38 -14.07
CA ILE A 177 2.83 -1.16 -12.99
C ILE A 177 2.18 -1.09 -11.59
N LEU A 178 1.27 -2.02 -11.31
CA LEU A 178 0.53 -2.08 -10.04
C LEU A 178 1.44 -2.42 -8.84
N GLY A 179 2.55 -3.11 -9.09
CA GLY A 179 3.46 -3.60 -8.08
C GLY A 179 4.62 -2.65 -7.73
N ALA A 180 4.69 -1.45 -8.33
CA ALA A 180 5.79 -0.53 -8.07
C ALA A 180 5.33 0.93 -7.96
N ASN A 181 5.98 1.71 -7.10
CA ASN A 181 5.97 3.16 -7.14
C ASN A 181 6.99 3.65 -8.17
N ILE A 182 6.76 4.81 -8.76
CA ILE A 182 7.68 5.40 -9.73
C ILE A 182 8.08 6.82 -9.33
N SER A 183 9.36 7.17 -9.58
CA SER A 183 9.87 8.53 -9.32
C SER A 183 10.84 8.97 -10.41
N VAL A 184 10.82 10.25 -10.73
CA VAL A 184 11.75 10.87 -11.66
C VAL A 184 12.90 11.50 -10.88
N LYS A 185 14.13 11.16 -11.23
CA LYS A 185 15.34 11.83 -10.76
C LYS A 185 15.52 13.10 -11.57
N VAL A 186 15.58 14.23 -10.91
CA VAL A 186 15.84 15.54 -11.54
C VAL A 186 17.11 16.17 -10.98
N ASP A 187 17.87 16.83 -11.83
CA ASP A 187 19.04 17.60 -11.46
C ASP A 187 18.72 19.12 -11.38
N ASP A 188 19.63 19.88 -10.80
CA ASP A 188 19.50 21.32 -10.67
C ASP A 188 19.48 22.05 -12.03
N GLU A 189 20.15 21.49 -13.04
CA GLU A 189 20.18 22.06 -14.38
C GLU A 189 18.80 21.97 -15.03
N PHE A 190 18.16 20.81 -14.94
CA PHE A 190 16.78 20.63 -15.40
C PHE A 190 15.82 21.60 -14.70
N MET A 191 15.89 21.70 -13.35
CA MET A 191 15.02 22.59 -12.60
C MET A 191 15.22 24.07 -12.98
N ARG A 192 16.46 24.50 -13.23
CA ARG A 192 16.73 25.84 -13.75
C ARG A 192 16.14 26.06 -15.16
N LYS A 193 16.26 25.06 -16.05
CA LYS A 193 15.66 25.10 -17.39
C LYS A 193 14.12 25.11 -17.33
N VAL A 194 13.51 24.46 -16.34
CA VAL A 194 12.05 24.55 -16.09
C VAL A 194 11.65 26.00 -15.83
N LEU A 195 12.42 26.74 -15.02
CA LEU A 195 12.12 28.12 -14.68
C LEU A 195 12.36 29.07 -15.85
N SER A 196 13.43 28.87 -16.61
CA SER A 196 13.77 29.69 -17.77
C SER A 196 13.04 29.32 -19.07
N ASP A 197 12.29 28.20 -19.07
CA ASP A 197 11.61 27.62 -20.25
C ASP A 197 12.57 27.23 -21.38
N ASP A 198 13.75 26.76 -21.02
CA ASP A 198 14.78 26.35 -21.94
C ASP A 198 14.61 24.95 -22.49
N VAL A 199 15.39 24.61 -23.51
CA VAL A 199 15.45 23.25 -24.07
C VAL A 199 16.27 22.36 -23.17
N HIS A 200 15.69 21.21 -22.84
CA HIS A 200 16.33 20.10 -22.15
C HIS A 200 16.72 19.02 -23.16
N VAL A 201 17.95 18.53 -23.06
CA VAL A 201 18.47 17.51 -23.96
C VAL A 201 18.57 16.19 -23.21
N CYS A 202 17.80 15.20 -23.64
CA CYS A 202 17.94 13.81 -23.20
C CYS A 202 18.87 13.08 -24.14
N GLU A 203 19.92 12.46 -23.61
CA GLU A 203 20.92 11.79 -24.43
C GLU A 203 21.29 10.42 -23.83
N PHE A 204 21.47 9.42 -24.70
CA PHE A 204 21.88 8.08 -24.31
C PHE A 204 22.89 7.53 -25.33
N TYR A 205 24.02 7.02 -24.83
CA TYR A 205 25.03 6.36 -25.64
C TYR A 205 24.92 4.84 -25.54
N VAL A 206 24.59 4.19 -26.66
CA VAL A 206 24.51 2.74 -26.76
C VAL A 206 25.90 2.19 -27.06
N LYS A 207 26.57 1.64 -26.06
CA LYS A 207 27.98 1.13 -26.17
C LYS A 207 28.14 0.06 -27.23
N GLU A 208 27.16 -0.83 -27.35
CA GLU A 208 27.25 -2.00 -28.28
C GLU A 208 27.24 -1.59 -29.75
N THR A 209 26.47 -0.58 -30.11
CA THR A 209 26.29 -0.11 -31.50
C THR A 209 27.00 1.19 -31.80
N ASN A 210 27.63 1.84 -30.80
CA ASN A 210 28.19 3.20 -30.86
C ASN A 210 27.17 4.25 -31.32
N GLU A 211 25.91 4.05 -31.01
CA GLU A 211 24.81 4.95 -31.35
C GLU A 211 24.60 5.98 -30.23
N VAL A 212 24.43 7.25 -30.61
CA VAL A 212 23.98 8.31 -29.69
C VAL A 212 22.53 8.64 -30.02
N ILE A 213 21.66 8.44 -29.08
CA ILE A 213 20.24 8.78 -29.19
C ILE A 213 20.00 10.07 -28.42
N ARG A 214 19.52 11.11 -29.13
CA ARG A 214 19.29 12.42 -28.57
C ARG A 214 17.86 12.87 -28.84
N LYS A 215 17.20 13.40 -27.82
CA LYS A 215 15.89 14.05 -27.90
C LYS A 215 15.95 15.43 -27.25
N GLU A 216 15.40 16.42 -27.90
CA GLU A 216 15.27 17.77 -27.36
C GLU A 216 13.83 18.00 -26.95
N LEU A 217 13.62 18.39 -25.70
CA LEU A 217 12.32 18.61 -25.08
C LEU A 217 12.30 19.99 -24.42
N LYS A 218 11.16 20.63 -24.30
CA LYS A 218 11.01 21.81 -23.45
C LYS A 218 10.95 21.35 -21.98
N ALA A 219 11.93 21.79 -21.17
CA ALA A 219 12.02 21.39 -19.75
C ALA A 219 10.71 21.65 -19.00
N ARG A 220 10.11 22.82 -19.22
CA ARG A 220 8.83 23.18 -18.58
C ARG A 220 7.66 22.27 -19.01
N GLU A 221 7.64 21.79 -20.24
CA GLU A 221 6.61 20.86 -20.72
C GLU A 221 6.77 19.47 -20.08
N VAL A 222 8.01 18.97 -19.97
CA VAL A 222 8.30 17.72 -19.26
C VAL A 222 7.83 17.81 -17.81
N PHE A 223 8.18 18.90 -17.14
CA PHE A 223 7.81 19.12 -15.75
C PHE A 223 6.30 19.30 -15.56
N LYS A 224 5.63 20.06 -16.44
CA LYS A 224 4.16 20.18 -16.43
C LYS A 224 3.47 18.83 -16.66
N ARG A 225 4.05 17.96 -17.48
CA ARG A 225 3.52 16.61 -17.69
C ARG A 225 3.64 15.77 -16.41
N LEU A 226 4.80 15.80 -15.74
CA LEU A 226 5.02 15.16 -14.45
C LEU A 226 4.00 15.67 -13.42
N VAL A 227 3.88 16.99 -13.27
CA VAL A 227 2.92 17.65 -12.37
C VAL A 227 1.49 17.23 -12.68
N SER A 228 1.09 17.22 -13.96
CA SER A 228 -0.26 16.83 -14.37
C SER A 228 -0.57 15.39 -13.99
N ASN A 229 0.39 14.47 -14.21
CA ASN A 229 0.20 13.07 -13.87
C ASN A 229 0.20 12.85 -12.36
N ASN A 230 1.07 13.51 -11.61
CA ASN A 230 1.02 13.47 -10.15
C ASN A 230 -0.31 14.02 -9.61
N TYR A 231 -0.79 15.14 -10.12
CA TYR A 231 -2.10 15.70 -9.75
C TYR A 231 -3.25 14.72 -9.95
N ASP A 232 -3.27 14.02 -11.10
CA ASP A 232 -4.35 13.11 -11.47
C ASP A 232 -4.21 11.71 -10.83
N TYR A 233 -2.97 11.22 -10.63
CA TYR A 233 -2.70 9.82 -10.24
C TYR A 233 -1.80 9.66 -9.01
N ALA A 234 -1.37 10.76 -8.36
CA ALA A 234 -0.41 10.78 -7.24
C ALA A 234 0.97 10.18 -7.57
N GLU A 235 1.28 9.97 -8.86
CA GLU A 235 2.55 9.46 -9.38
C GLU A 235 2.82 10.06 -10.78
N PRO A 236 4.09 10.23 -11.19
CA PRO A 236 5.32 9.88 -10.47
C PRO A 236 5.65 10.83 -9.31
N GLY A 237 6.49 10.34 -8.36
CA GLY A 237 7.17 11.18 -7.38
C GLY A 237 8.36 11.91 -8.01
N ILE A 238 9.01 12.80 -7.23
CA ILE A 238 10.20 13.55 -7.65
C ILE A 238 11.35 13.35 -6.65
N LEU A 239 12.57 13.20 -7.19
CA LEU A 239 13.81 13.07 -6.44
C LEU A 239 14.79 14.13 -6.92
N TYR A 240 15.19 15.06 -6.06
CA TYR A 240 16.16 16.15 -6.39
C TYR A 240 17.58 15.58 -6.23
N TRP A 241 18.07 14.91 -7.29
CA TRP A 241 19.24 14.03 -7.22
C TRP A 241 20.52 14.75 -6.84
N ASP A 242 20.67 15.99 -7.28
CA ASP A 242 21.81 16.82 -6.88
C ASP A 242 21.84 17.11 -5.38
N THR A 243 20.67 17.27 -4.77
CA THR A 243 20.58 17.49 -3.32
C THR A 243 20.99 16.23 -2.55
N PHE A 244 20.62 15.02 -3.05
CA PHE A 244 21.12 13.77 -2.48
C PHE A 244 22.65 13.70 -2.50
N ASN A 245 23.26 14.05 -3.61
CA ASN A 245 24.70 13.98 -3.81
C ASN A 245 25.47 15.06 -3.04
N LYS A 246 24.93 16.26 -2.96
CA LYS A 246 25.57 17.42 -2.31
C LYS A 246 25.46 17.38 -0.81
N PHE A 247 24.32 16.99 -0.29
CA PHE A 247 24.00 17.05 1.14
C PHE A 247 23.92 15.65 1.74
N SER A 248 25.07 15.05 1.96
CA SER A 248 25.21 13.74 2.61
C SER A 248 26.58 13.63 3.30
N LEU A 249 26.74 12.65 4.18
CA LEU A 249 28.05 12.31 4.77
C LEU A 249 29.09 11.95 3.71
N LEU A 250 28.65 11.38 2.60
CA LEU A 250 29.52 10.86 1.54
C LEU A 250 29.71 11.80 0.35
N ASN A 251 29.33 13.09 0.47
CA ASN A 251 29.38 14.02 -0.66
C ASN A 251 30.78 14.16 -1.29
N ASN A 252 31.86 14.10 -0.48
CA ASN A 252 33.22 14.16 -0.98
C ASN A 252 33.67 12.82 -1.58
N PHE A 253 33.17 11.69 -1.07
CA PHE A 253 33.37 10.38 -1.73
C PHE A 253 32.72 10.33 -3.09
N ILE A 254 31.55 10.92 -3.25
CA ILE A 254 30.85 11.03 -4.53
C ILE A 254 31.66 11.89 -5.51
N LYS A 255 32.17 13.05 -5.08
CA LYS A 255 32.99 13.94 -5.91
C LYS A 255 34.26 13.27 -6.43
N GLU A 256 34.87 12.41 -5.62
CA GLU A 256 36.08 11.67 -5.96
C GLU A 256 35.81 10.34 -6.69
N GLY A 257 34.54 10.01 -6.95
CA GLY A 257 34.14 8.76 -7.61
C GLY A 257 34.37 7.49 -6.78
N LEU A 258 34.47 7.62 -5.46
CA LEU A 258 34.66 6.50 -4.52
C LEU A 258 33.33 5.91 -4.04
N PHE A 259 32.24 6.63 -4.22
CA PHE A 259 30.89 6.20 -3.87
C PHE A 259 29.86 6.76 -4.87
N GLU A 260 28.81 5.98 -5.12
CA GLU A 260 27.67 6.39 -5.93
C GLU A 260 26.39 5.83 -5.31
N TYR A 261 25.34 6.64 -5.25
CA TYR A 261 24.00 6.16 -4.93
C TYR A 261 23.42 5.39 -6.11
N GLY A 262 23.07 4.13 -5.91
CA GLY A 262 22.43 3.30 -6.92
C GLY A 262 20.92 3.56 -7.06
N GLY A 263 20.31 4.26 -6.10
CA GLY A 263 18.87 4.56 -6.10
C GLY A 263 18.34 4.88 -4.71
N VAL A 264 17.03 4.82 -4.56
CA VAL A 264 16.34 4.98 -3.27
C VAL A 264 15.41 3.79 -3.00
N ASN A 265 15.07 3.57 -1.74
CA ASN A 265 14.07 2.59 -1.32
C ASN A 265 12.63 3.00 -1.73
N PRO A 266 11.61 2.14 -1.53
CA PRO A 266 10.23 2.42 -1.95
C PRO A 266 9.58 3.70 -1.43
N CYS A 267 10.01 4.20 -0.27
CA CYS A 267 9.49 5.43 0.33
C CYS A 267 10.43 6.64 0.16
N ALA A 268 11.56 6.46 -0.53
CA ALA A 268 12.56 7.47 -0.87
C ALA A 268 13.28 8.13 0.33
N GLU A 269 13.18 7.58 1.54
CA GLU A 269 13.93 8.07 2.70
C GLU A 269 15.37 7.55 2.76
N GLU A 270 15.69 6.46 2.03
CA GLU A 270 16.99 5.80 2.05
C GLU A 270 17.67 5.83 0.68
N PRO A 271 18.55 6.77 0.41
CA PRO A 271 19.47 6.70 -0.72
C PRO A 271 20.57 5.69 -0.39
N LEU A 272 20.72 4.67 -1.25
CA LEU A 272 21.61 3.55 -1.02
C LEU A 272 22.49 3.28 -2.24
N PRO A 273 23.72 2.77 -2.09
CA PRO A 273 24.49 2.23 -3.19
C PRO A 273 23.86 0.96 -3.76
N GLU A 274 24.28 0.52 -4.93
CA GLU A 274 23.87 -0.79 -5.45
C GLU A 274 24.27 -1.91 -4.47
N GLY A 275 23.31 -2.68 -4.01
CA GLY A 275 23.49 -3.69 -2.97
C GLY A 275 23.32 -3.16 -1.54
N GLY A 276 23.11 -1.87 -1.38
CA GLY A 276 22.91 -1.25 -0.06
C GLY A 276 21.62 -1.70 0.60
N ALA A 277 21.65 -1.70 1.92
CA ALA A 277 20.54 -2.06 2.78
C ALA A 277 20.53 -1.14 4.00
N CYS A 278 19.36 -0.81 4.51
CA CYS A 278 19.23 0.00 5.70
C CYS A 278 18.41 -0.69 6.80
N LEU A 279 18.85 -0.45 8.03
CA LEU A 279 18.22 -0.88 9.27
C LEU A 279 17.61 0.34 9.96
N LEU A 280 16.31 0.31 10.16
CA LEU A 280 15.56 1.47 10.65
C LEU A 280 15.25 1.37 12.14
N GLY A 281 15.35 2.52 12.81
CA GLY A 281 14.84 2.74 14.16
C GLY A 281 14.22 4.13 14.25
N SER A 282 13.23 4.31 15.11
CA SER A 282 12.55 5.59 15.26
C SER A 282 12.35 5.98 16.71
N ILE A 283 12.81 7.18 17.05
CA ILE A 283 12.63 7.80 18.34
C ILE A 283 11.23 8.43 18.40
N ASN A 284 10.48 8.11 19.42
CA ASN A 284 9.22 8.79 19.69
C ASN A 284 9.48 10.08 20.45
N LEU A 285 9.61 11.17 19.74
CA LEU A 285 9.91 12.48 20.34
C LEU A 285 8.87 12.93 21.36
N SER A 286 7.63 12.46 21.22
CA SER A 286 6.55 12.88 22.10
C SER A 286 6.73 12.45 23.56
N GLU A 287 7.52 11.40 23.81
CA GLU A 287 7.82 10.92 25.18
C GLU A 287 8.94 11.70 25.86
N TYR A 288 9.54 12.68 25.20
CA TYR A 288 10.50 13.62 25.77
C TYR A 288 9.86 14.98 26.15
N VAL A 289 8.54 15.11 26.05
CA VAL A 289 7.85 16.32 26.49
C VAL A 289 7.47 16.20 27.98
N ILE A 290 8.03 17.04 28.78
CA ILE A 290 7.74 17.16 30.22
C ILE A 290 6.58 18.12 30.43
N SER A 291 5.74 17.87 31.43
CA SER A 291 4.53 18.63 31.75
C SER A 291 3.60 18.89 30.56
N PRO A 292 3.22 17.86 29.75
CA PRO A 292 2.47 18.03 28.54
C PRO A 292 1.10 18.70 28.78
N PHE A 293 0.65 19.53 27.85
CA PHE A 293 -0.61 20.25 27.84
C PHE A 293 -0.72 21.30 28.97
N THR A 294 0.41 21.88 29.37
CA THR A 294 0.49 22.98 30.34
C THR A 294 1.40 24.08 29.81
N ASP A 295 1.32 25.28 30.42
CA ASP A 295 2.19 26.41 30.07
C ASP A 295 3.69 26.15 30.40
N ASP A 296 3.97 25.18 31.27
CA ASP A 296 5.31 24.76 31.67
C ASP A 296 5.85 23.58 30.80
N ALA A 297 5.18 23.25 29.70
CA ALA A 297 5.58 22.15 28.83
C ALA A 297 6.92 22.49 28.13
N PHE A 298 7.88 21.57 28.19
CA PHE A 298 9.15 21.70 27.48
C PHE A 298 9.68 20.36 26.99
N PHE A 299 10.56 20.39 26.01
CA PHE A 299 11.26 19.22 25.47
C PHE A 299 12.53 18.91 26.28
N ASP A 300 12.62 17.72 26.86
CA ASP A 300 13.78 17.28 27.64
C ASP A 300 14.95 16.92 26.73
N THR A 301 15.72 17.94 26.36
CA THR A 301 16.92 17.80 25.54
C THR A 301 18.00 16.96 26.24
N TYR A 302 18.08 17.02 27.58
CA TYR A 302 19.08 16.29 28.33
C TYR A 302 18.87 14.78 28.24
N GLU A 303 17.67 14.31 28.52
CA GLU A 303 17.36 12.88 28.39
C GLU A 303 17.51 12.44 26.94
N PHE A 304 17.03 13.24 25.97
CA PHE A 304 17.13 12.95 24.54
C PHE A 304 18.58 12.74 24.09
N VAL A 305 19.52 13.60 24.47
CA VAL A 305 20.96 13.46 24.17
C VAL A 305 21.55 12.17 24.75
N ASN A 306 21.18 11.81 25.97
CA ASN A 306 21.71 10.62 26.64
C ASN A 306 21.18 9.32 26.01
N ASP A 307 20.00 9.34 25.42
CA ASP A 307 19.36 8.16 24.85
C ASP A 307 19.82 7.84 23.41
N ILE A 308 20.18 8.84 22.60
CA ILE A 308 20.59 8.65 21.20
C ILE A 308 21.73 7.64 21.06
N PRO A 309 22.81 7.66 21.89
CA PRO A 309 23.88 6.66 21.81
C PRO A 309 23.40 5.22 22.00
N ILE A 310 22.36 5.00 22.83
CA ILE A 310 21.78 3.66 23.04
C ILE A 310 21.17 3.15 21.71
N TYR A 311 20.45 4.02 20.99
CA TYR A 311 19.75 3.68 19.75
C TYR A 311 20.72 3.45 18.59
N ILE A 312 21.77 4.28 18.46
CA ILE A 312 22.81 4.12 17.44
C ILE A 312 23.56 2.80 17.66
N LYS A 313 23.95 2.47 18.90
CA LYS A 313 24.59 1.20 19.22
C LYS A 313 23.67 0.03 18.94
N ALA A 314 22.41 0.11 19.33
CA ALA A 314 21.42 -0.94 19.10
C ALA A 314 21.18 -1.22 17.60
N LEU A 315 21.19 -0.19 16.74
CA LEU A 315 21.11 -0.36 15.30
C LEU A 315 22.37 -1.02 14.72
N ASN A 316 23.56 -0.69 15.25
CA ASN A 316 24.80 -1.34 14.87
C ASN A 316 24.86 -2.81 15.33
N ASP A 317 24.36 -3.15 16.52
CA ASP A 317 24.23 -4.53 16.97
C ASP A 317 23.35 -5.34 16.00
N VAL A 318 22.21 -4.78 15.60
CA VAL A 318 21.33 -5.41 14.59
C VAL A 318 22.01 -5.49 13.23
N LEU A 319 22.82 -4.48 12.83
CA LEU A 319 23.58 -4.52 11.59
C LEU A 319 24.56 -5.68 11.61
N ASP A 320 25.32 -5.85 12.68
CA ASP A 320 26.30 -6.94 12.82
C ASP A 320 25.64 -8.32 12.84
N GLU A 321 24.50 -8.47 13.53
CA GLU A 321 23.67 -9.68 13.47
C GLU A 321 23.13 -9.99 12.06
N ASN A 322 22.89 -8.96 11.23
CA ASN A 322 22.28 -9.10 9.90
C ASN A 322 23.31 -9.33 8.78
N LEU A 323 24.62 -9.13 9.01
CA LEU A 323 25.65 -9.14 7.96
C LEU A 323 25.67 -10.39 7.10
N ASP A 324 25.38 -11.56 7.67
CA ASP A 324 25.46 -12.85 6.98
C ASP A 324 24.08 -13.41 6.58
N ILE A 325 22.99 -12.68 6.88
CA ILE A 325 21.61 -13.11 6.57
C ILE A 325 20.89 -12.23 5.54
N HIS A 326 21.63 -11.37 4.84
CA HIS A 326 21.07 -10.66 3.69
C HIS A 326 20.68 -11.64 2.57
N PRO A 327 19.68 -11.30 1.74
CA PRO A 327 19.19 -12.16 0.68
C PRO A 327 20.22 -12.57 -0.37
N LEU A 328 21.23 -11.73 -0.63
CA LEU A 328 22.23 -11.87 -1.70
C LEU A 328 23.63 -11.58 -1.18
N ASP A 329 24.63 -12.35 -1.63
CA ASP A 329 26.01 -12.26 -1.17
C ASP A 329 26.64 -10.87 -1.34
N TYR A 330 26.32 -10.19 -2.45
CA TYR A 330 26.84 -8.84 -2.67
C TYR A 330 26.22 -7.81 -1.70
N GLN A 331 24.99 -8.04 -1.21
CA GLN A 331 24.37 -7.21 -0.17
C GLN A 331 25.09 -7.39 1.17
N CYS A 332 25.48 -8.63 1.51
CA CYS A 332 26.31 -8.90 2.69
C CYS A 332 27.64 -8.11 2.65
N LYS A 333 28.28 -8.09 1.47
CA LYS A 333 29.51 -7.33 1.28
C LYS A 333 29.30 -5.84 1.43
N VAL A 334 28.31 -5.27 0.75
CA VAL A 334 28.02 -3.83 0.78
C VAL A 334 27.62 -3.37 2.16
N ALA A 335 26.79 -4.16 2.89
CA ALA A 335 26.43 -3.85 4.28
C ALA A 335 27.64 -3.84 5.21
N ARG A 336 28.59 -4.75 5.03
CA ARG A 336 29.85 -4.80 5.80
C ARG A 336 30.76 -3.63 5.47
N ASP A 337 30.91 -3.31 4.16
CA ASP A 337 31.82 -2.26 3.70
C ASP A 337 31.31 -0.85 4.09
N TRP A 338 30.00 -0.59 4.00
CA TRP A 338 29.42 0.75 4.16
C TRP A 338 28.66 0.97 5.46
N ARG A 339 28.25 -0.06 6.18
CA ARG A 339 27.60 0.01 7.51
C ARG A 339 26.51 1.08 7.63
N GLN A 340 25.55 1.10 6.71
CA GLN A 340 24.46 2.08 6.71
C GLN A 340 23.39 1.71 7.74
N ILE A 341 23.00 2.69 8.56
CA ILE A 341 21.87 2.63 9.49
C ILE A 341 20.97 3.84 9.28
N GLY A 342 19.72 3.77 9.74
CA GLY A 342 18.75 4.85 9.64
C GLY A 342 18.02 5.06 10.97
N LEU A 343 18.55 5.91 11.83
CA LEU A 343 17.86 6.39 13.01
C LEU A 343 17.01 7.59 12.65
N GLY A 344 15.70 7.51 12.89
CA GLY A 344 14.75 8.58 12.60
C GLY A 344 13.90 8.96 13.80
N VAL A 345 12.85 9.69 13.52
CA VAL A 345 11.92 10.22 14.51
C VAL A 345 10.47 9.95 14.13
N MET A 346 9.59 9.94 15.12
CA MET A 346 8.13 9.91 14.99
C MET A 346 7.50 10.71 16.13
N GLY A 347 6.21 11.05 16.02
CA GLY A 347 5.52 11.79 17.07
C GLY A 347 5.81 13.30 17.09
N ILE A 348 6.29 13.89 15.98
CA ILE A 348 6.61 15.33 15.92
C ILE A 348 5.36 16.19 16.12
N ALA A 349 4.24 15.86 15.48
CA ALA A 349 3.00 16.60 15.68
C ALA A 349 2.50 16.47 17.11
N ASP A 350 2.70 15.31 17.73
CA ASP A 350 2.36 15.09 19.14
C ASP A 350 3.22 15.97 20.07
N VAL A 351 4.52 16.18 19.79
CA VAL A 351 5.37 17.12 20.51
C VAL A 351 4.75 18.52 20.47
N PHE A 352 4.43 19.02 19.29
CA PHE A 352 3.87 20.35 19.13
C PHE A 352 2.53 20.48 19.86
N ILE A 353 1.65 19.51 19.75
CA ILE A 353 0.35 19.51 20.47
C ILE A 353 0.55 19.47 21.99
N LYS A 354 1.47 18.63 22.51
CA LYS A 354 1.79 18.54 23.92
C LYS A 354 2.37 19.85 24.49
N MET A 355 3.03 20.64 23.65
CA MET A 355 3.65 21.92 24.02
C MET A 355 2.79 23.14 23.65
N GLY A 356 1.60 22.97 23.10
CA GLY A 356 0.75 24.08 22.69
C GLY A 356 1.24 24.85 21.46
N ILE A 357 2.10 24.25 20.66
CA ILE A 357 2.73 24.86 19.47
C ILE A 357 1.96 24.46 18.21
N ARG A 358 1.66 25.43 17.33
CA ARG A 358 1.03 25.13 16.04
C ARG A 358 2.07 24.52 15.08
N TYR A 359 1.74 23.37 14.49
CA TYR A 359 2.54 22.77 13.45
C TYR A 359 2.73 23.73 12.26
N GLY A 360 3.95 23.92 11.77
CA GLY A 360 4.30 24.86 10.68
C GLY A 360 4.57 26.30 11.14
N SER A 361 4.36 26.62 12.41
CA SER A 361 4.70 27.95 12.97
C SER A 361 6.21 28.15 13.09
N GLU A 362 6.66 29.40 13.19
CA GLU A 362 8.07 29.75 13.40
C GLU A 362 8.62 29.11 14.73
N GLU A 363 7.76 28.93 15.70
CA GLU A 363 8.14 28.26 16.96
C GLU A 363 8.37 26.78 16.74
N SER A 364 7.49 26.08 15.99
CA SER A 364 7.67 24.69 15.63
C SER A 364 8.94 24.46 14.81
N ILE A 365 9.24 25.36 13.87
CA ILE A 365 10.45 25.31 13.04
C ILE A 365 11.70 25.44 13.93
N LYS A 366 11.75 26.44 14.84
CA LYS A 366 12.88 26.63 15.75
C LYS A 366 13.11 25.46 16.70
N LEU A 367 12.02 24.89 17.21
CA LEU A 367 12.11 23.71 18.09
C LEU A 367 12.63 22.50 17.32
N LEU A 368 12.11 22.28 16.12
CA LEU A 368 12.53 21.16 15.26
C LEU A 368 13.97 21.30 14.80
N ASP A 369 14.41 22.51 14.43
CA ASP A 369 15.79 22.82 14.07
C ASP A 369 16.75 22.46 15.20
N ARG A 370 16.40 22.85 16.43
CA ARG A 370 17.20 22.49 17.63
C ARG A 370 17.23 20.98 17.89
N ILE A 371 16.08 20.30 17.83
CA ILE A 371 16.00 18.86 18.04
C ILE A 371 16.83 18.13 16.97
N GLY A 372 16.70 18.53 15.71
CA GLY A 372 17.44 17.96 14.58
C GLY A 372 18.93 18.15 14.72
N HIS A 373 19.39 19.37 15.10
CA HIS A 373 20.81 19.64 15.30
C HIS A 373 21.42 18.77 16.40
N VAL A 374 20.72 18.68 17.54
CA VAL A 374 21.15 17.81 18.65
C VAL A 374 21.20 16.34 18.25
N LEU A 375 20.21 15.88 17.49
CA LEU A 375 20.19 14.52 16.97
C LEU A 375 21.39 14.24 16.06
N ALA A 376 21.66 15.13 15.11
CA ALA A 376 22.77 14.99 14.15
C ALA A 376 24.14 15.03 14.86
N TYR A 377 24.37 15.99 15.75
CA TYR A 377 25.60 16.08 16.51
C TYR A 377 25.84 14.81 17.33
N THR A 378 24.85 14.37 18.11
CA THR A 378 24.99 13.22 19.00
C THR A 378 25.18 11.91 18.23
N ALA A 379 24.50 11.77 17.08
CA ALA A 379 24.68 10.62 16.21
C ALA A 379 26.10 10.56 15.59
N LEU A 380 26.61 11.69 15.08
CA LEU A 380 27.98 11.82 14.58
C LEU A 380 29.02 11.50 15.67
N HIS A 381 28.87 12.09 16.86
CA HIS A 381 29.77 11.84 17.98
C HIS A 381 29.77 10.36 18.37
N THR A 382 28.57 9.74 18.49
CA THR A 382 28.48 8.32 18.86
C THR A 382 29.14 7.42 17.81
N SER A 383 28.90 7.68 16.52
CA SER A 383 29.47 6.90 15.42
C SER A 383 31.02 7.06 15.38
N CYS A 384 31.52 8.26 15.65
CA CYS A 384 32.97 8.51 15.76
C CYS A 384 33.59 7.74 16.92
N GLU A 385 32.97 7.81 18.10
CA GLU A 385 33.43 7.06 19.30
C GLU A 385 33.41 5.55 19.05
N MET A 386 32.38 5.02 18.42
CA MET A 386 32.32 3.61 18.06
C MET A 386 33.48 3.21 17.14
N ASN A 387 33.78 4.02 16.12
CA ASN A 387 34.90 3.73 15.22
C ASN A 387 36.26 3.84 15.91
N ARG A 388 36.40 4.79 16.84
CA ARG A 388 37.64 4.98 17.65
C ARG A 388 37.95 3.76 18.52
N VAL A 389 36.92 3.13 19.12
CA VAL A 389 37.11 1.99 20.04
C VAL A 389 36.99 0.63 19.36
N ALA A 390 36.58 0.58 18.10
CA ALA A 390 36.39 -0.66 17.37
C ALA A 390 37.73 -1.40 17.17
N GLU A 391 37.73 -2.72 17.38
CA GLU A 391 38.90 -3.57 17.04
C GLU A 391 39.24 -3.49 15.56
N VAL A 392 38.22 -3.40 14.73
CA VAL A 392 38.34 -3.21 13.27
C VAL A 392 37.50 -1.99 12.88
N PRO A 393 38.14 -0.85 12.57
CA PRO A 393 37.46 0.33 12.07
C PRO A 393 36.66 0.04 10.76
N ALA A 394 35.64 0.81 10.54
CA ALA A 394 34.80 0.66 9.33
C ALA A 394 35.61 0.78 8.03
N GLU A 395 35.38 -0.12 7.10
CA GLU A 395 36.20 -0.26 5.88
C GLU A 395 36.17 0.98 5.01
N PHE A 396 34.99 1.61 4.83
CA PHE A 396 34.79 2.77 3.95
C PHE A 396 35.61 3.99 4.35
N CYS A 397 35.89 4.17 5.65
CA CYS A 397 36.61 5.36 6.13
C CYS A 397 38.13 5.18 6.23
N LYS A 398 38.69 3.99 5.94
CA LYS A 398 40.11 3.75 5.99
C LYS A 398 40.87 4.64 5.02
N GLY A 399 41.69 5.56 5.58
CA GLY A 399 42.41 6.56 4.79
C GLY A 399 41.59 7.65 4.15
N CYS A 400 40.27 7.73 4.47
CA CYS A 400 39.32 8.66 3.89
C CYS A 400 38.60 9.52 4.95
N SER A 401 39.04 9.52 6.19
CA SER A 401 38.40 10.29 7.27
C SER A 401 38.34 11.80 7.03
N ASP A 402 39.32 12.35 6.32
CA ASP A 402 39.27 13.75 5.87
C ASP A 402 38.05 14.04 4.99
N TYR A 403 37.66 13.12 4.08
CA TYR A 403 36.46 13.30 3.24
C TYR A 403 35.19 13.41 4.07
N LEU A 404 35.10 12.66 5.18
CA LEU A 404 33.97 12.74 6.12
C LEU A 404 33.99 14.05 6.89
N ALA A 405 35.11 14.41 7.50
CA ALA A 405 35.25 15.63 8.28
C ALA A 405 34.95 16.88 7.45
N TYR A 406 35.44 16.94 6.21
CA TYR A 406 35.17 18.05 5.30
C TYR A 406 33.85 17.92 4.53
N SER A 407 32.99 16.97 4.83
CA SER A 407 31.64 16.97 4.30
C SER A 407 30.83 18.14 4.82
N GLN A 408 29.93 18.68 3.99
CA GLN A 408 29.09 19.81 4.43
C GLN A 408 28.28 19.44 5.67
N PHE A 409 27.74 18.23 5.71
CA PHE A 409 26.93 17.74 6.83
C PHE A 409 27.72 17.76 8.15
N VAL A 410 28.96 17.24 8.15
CA VAL A 410 29.79 17.22 9.37
C VAL A 410 30.17 18.65 9.78
N GLN A 411 30.54 19.52 8.83
CA GLN A 411 30.90 20.91 9.13
C GLN A 411 29.75 21.67 9.79
N GLU A 412 28.52 21.46 9.34
CA GLU A 412 27.33 22.12 9.89
C GLU A 412 26.92 21.57 11.27
N HIS A 413 27.27 20.30 11.59
CA HIS A 413 26.81 19.63 12.81
C HIS A 413 27.93 19.27 13.80
N SER A 414 29.18 19.63 13.55
CA SER A 414 30.27 19.29 14.49
C SER A 414 30.37 20.20 15.71
N ASN A 415 29.53 21.23 15.83
CA ASN A 415 29.52 22.20 16.92
C ASN A 415 28.16 22.21 17.63
N LEU A 416 28.19 22.12 18.97
CA LEU A 416 27.03 22.29 19.85
C LEU A 416 27.23 23.59 20.64
N ASP A 417 26.60 24.67 20.19
CA ASP A 417 26.58 25.98 20.91
C ASP A 417 27.93 26.69 21.20
N THR A 418 29.06 26.20 20.69
CA THR A 418 30.39 26.81 20.90
C THR A 418 31.26 26.67 19.66
N ASP A 419 32.23 27.56 19.49
CA ASP A 419 33.29 27.50 18.46
C ASP A 419 34.28 26.33 18.68
N ASN A 420 33.84 25.25 19.31
CA ASN A 420 34.67 24.11 19.63
C ASN A 420 34.61 23.07 18.49
N TYR A 421 35.64 23.03 17.67
CA TYR A 421 35.82 22.08 16.58
C TYR A 421 36.26 20.68 17.03
N ALA A 422 36.03 20.31 18.28
CA ALA A 422 36.53 19.05 18.82
C ALA A 422 35.98 17.83 18.04
N LEU A 423 34.68 17.77 17.79
CA LEU A 423 34.08 16.66 17.06
C LEU A 423 34.56 16.61 15.59
N PHE A 424 34.74 17.75 14.94
CA PHE A 424 35.33 17.81 13.60
C PHE A 424 36.72 17.17 13.56
N GLU A 425 37.61 17.53 14.51
CA GLU A 425 38.96 16.98 14.58
C GLU A 425 38.94 15.50 14.97
N GLU A 426 38.02 15.07 15.82
CA GLU A 426 37.86 13.66 16.18
C GLU A 426 37.41 12.84 14.94
N ILE A 427 36.43 13.30 14.17
CA ILE A 427 36.03 12.63 12.95
C ILE A 427 37.17 12.62 11.91
N ARG A 428 37.95 13.71 11.81
CA ARG A 428 39.10 13.77 10.93
C ARG A 428 40.16 12.76 11.31
N GLN A 429 40.37 12.55 12.61
CA GLN A 429 41.37 11.62 13.14
C GLN A 429 40.89 10.15 13.10
N PHE A 430 39.66 9.89 13.50
CA PHE A 430 39.14 8.54 13.72
C PHE A 430 38.13 8.07 12.68
N GLY A 431 37.53 8.96 11.88
CA GLY A 431 36.44 8.65 10.94
C GLY A 431 35.14 8.38 11.65
N LEU A 432 34.20 7.74 10.95
CA LEU A 432 32.89 7.33 11.42
C LEU A 432 32.72 5.81 11.28
N TYR A 433 31.93 5.20 12.14
CA TYR A 433 31.59 3.77 12.08
C TYR A 433 30.49 3.46 11.06
N ASN A 434 29.71 4.47 10.69
CA ASN A 434 28.56 4.37 9.77
C ASN A 434 28.71 5.38 8.63
N SER A 435 28.42 4.98 7.43
CA SER A 435 28.42 5.84 6.24
C SER A 435 27.09 6.58 6.02
N ALA A 436 26.02 6.15 6.68
CA ALA A 436 24.75 6.83 6.83
C ALA A 436 24.22 6.58 8.24
N LEU A 437 23.59 7.59 8.86
CA LEU A 437 23.17 7.58 10.26
C LEU A 437 21.68 7.88 10.43
N LEU A 438 21.16 8.91 9.77
CA LEU A 438 19.87 9.51 10.06
C LEU A 438 18.94 9.51 8.85
N THR A 439 17.69 9.11 9.09
CA THR A 439 16.62 9.10 8.09
C THR A 439 15.27 9.31 8.75
N VAL A 440 14.29 9.83 8.02
CA VAL A 440 12.92 9.90 8.55
C VAL A 440 12.00 9.01 7.71
N ALA A 441 11.76 7.81 8.23
CA ALA A 441 10.86 6.83 7.64
C ALA A 441 9.39 7.19 7.90
N PRO A 442 8.43 6.68 7.10
CA PRO A 442 6.99 6.95 7.29
C PRO A 442 6.43 6.46 8.63
N THR A 443 7.01 5.43 9.21
CA THR A 443 6.61 4.78 10.48
C THR A 443 5.12 4.40 10.60
N GLY A 444 4.39 4.30 9.50
CA GLY A 444 2.93 4.20 9.50
C GLY A 444 2.34 3.12 10.43
N THR A 445 2.92 1.91 10.43
CA THR A 445 2.44 0.83 11.31
C THR A 445 2.88 1.03 12.77
N LEU A 446 4.09 1.56 13.00
CA LEU A 446 4.62 1.80 14.35
C LEU A 446 3.85 2.91 15.05
N SER A 447 3.67 4.03 14.36
CA SER A 447 2.93 5.18 14.89
C SER A 447 1.47 4.84 15.17
N THR A 448 0.80 4.08 14.28
CA THR A 448 -0.57 3.59 14.52
C THR A 448 -0.61 2.67 15.75
N MET A 449 0.37 1.77 15.93
CA MET A 449 0.44 0.90 17.10
C MET A 449 0.61 1.70 18.40
N LEU A 450 1.43 2.75 18.38
CA LEU A 450 1.63 3.60 19.56
C LEU A 450 0.55 4.68 19.75
N GLY A 451 -0.27 4.94 18.74
CA GLY A 451 -1.30 5.98 18.75
C GLY A 451 -0.72 7.40 18.69
N ILE A 452 0.30 7.60 17.84
CA ILE A 452 1.00 8.88 17.64
C ILE A 452 1.11 9.22 16.15
N SER A 453 1.58 10.43 15.81
CA SER A 453 1.88 10.83 14.45
C SER A 453 3.10 10.09 13.88
N GLY A 454 3.09 9.76 12.57
CA GLY A 454 4.18 9.06 11.89
C GLY A 454 5.23 10.01 11.34
N GLY A 455 6.51 9.62 11.45
CA GLY A 455 7.62 10.36 10.88
C GLY A 455 7.57 11.86 11.17
N ILE A 456 7.61 12.65 10.08
CA ILE A 456 7.48 14.11 10.13
C ILE A 456 6.03 14.60 9.89
N GLU A 457 5.07 13.67 9.75
CA GLU A 457 3.72 14.02 9.32
C GLU A 457 2.94 14.76 10.41
N PRO A 458 2.06 15.71 10.05
CA PRO A 458 1.04 16.24 10.97
C PRO A 458 0.01 15.16 11.30
N ILE A 459 -0.87 15.42 12.27
CA ILE A 459 -2.04 14.56 12.45
C ILE A 459 -2.92 14.63 11.20
N PHE A 460 -3.40 13.48 10.76
CA PHE A 460 -4.21 13.41 9.54
C PHE A 460 -5.61 14.00 9.74
N ALA A 461 -6.24 13.69 10.87
CA ALA A 461 -7.56 14.18 11.28
C ALA A 461 -7.64 14.33 12.79
N LYS A 462 -8.52 15.21 13.26
CA LYS A 462 -8.83 15.37 14.70
C LYS A 462 -9.63 14.17 15.21
N SER A 463 -10.52 13.66 14.37
CA SER A 463 -11.39 12.51 14.65
C SER A 463 -11.71 11.73 13.39
N TYR A 464 -12.21 10.52 13.54
CA TYR A 464 -12.72 9.66 12.48
C TYR A 464 -13.98 8.94 12.92
N GLU A 465 -14.82 8.54 11.98
CA GLU A 465 -16.00 7.72 12.27
C GLU A 465 -15.63 6.25 12.32
N ARG A 466 -15.98 5.57 13.40
CA ARG A 466 -15.94 4.12 13.54
C ARG A 466 -17.33 3.56 13.38
N ARG A 467 -17.54 2.73 12.38
CA ARG A 467 -18.80 2.00 12.17
C ARG A 467 -18.74 0.68 12.91
N THR A 468 -19.74 0.38 13.71
CA THR A 468 -19.92 -0.93 14.33
C THR A 468 -21.29 -1.46 13.91
N ILE A 469 -21.31 -2.67 13.34
CA ILE A 469 -22.57 -3.36 13.04
C ILE A 469 -22.91 -4.20 14.26
N SER A 470 -24.05 -3.96 14.87
CA SER A 470 -24.55 -4.77 15.98
C SER A 470 -25.11 -6.11 15.49
N LEU A 471 -25.26 -7.10 16.39
CA LEU A 471 -25.89 -8.40 16.09
C LEU A 471 -27.34 -8.29 15.58
N HIS A 472 -27.92 -7.08 15.55
CA HIS A 472 -29.30 -6.79 15.12
C HIS A 472 -29.35 -5.83 13.92
N ASP A 473 -28.28 -5.79 13.08
CA ASP A 473 -28.17 -4.97 11.86
C ASP A 473 -28.33 -3.45 12.06
N GLU A 474 -28.32 -2.94 13.29
CA GLU A 474 -28.25 -1.51 13.53
C GLU A 474 -26.79 -1.04 13.39
N GLU A 475 -26.53 -0.25 12.36
CA GLU A 475 -25.27 0.45 12.17
C GLU A 475 -25.16 1.61 13.15
N THR A 476 -24.25 1.51 14.11
CA THR A 476 -23.97 2.61 15.04
C THR A 476 -22.65 3.24 14.66
N LYS A 477 -22.65 4.54 14.39
CA LYS A 477 -21.47 5.35 14.09
C LYS A 477 -20.96 6.00 15.37
N TYR A 478 -19.69 5.76 15.69
CA TYR A 478 -19.02 6.40 16.82
C TYR A 478 -17.95 7.35 16.30
N LYS A 479 -17.98 8.59 16.77
CA LYS A 479 -16.88 9.53 16.57
C LYS A 479 -15.75 9.15 17.51
N VAL A 480 -14.56 8.85 16.96
CA VAL A 480 -13.37 8.47 17.73
C VAL A 480 -12.31 9.53 17.49
N TYR A 481 -11.83 10.15 18.53
CA TYR A 481 -10.78 11.14 18.42
C TYR A 481 -9.39 10.48 18.23
N THR A 482 -8.52 11.17 17.50
CA THR A 482 -7.11 10.78 17.42
C THR A 482 -6.53 10.75 18.84
N PRO A 483 -5.71 9.75 19.20
CA PRO A 483 -5.31 9.53 20.60
C PRO A 483 -4.72 10.75 21.30
N ILE A 484 -3.92 11.56 20.60
CA ILE A 484 -3.36 12.80 21.18
C ILE A 484 -4.43 13.86 21.43
N ILE A 485 -5.42 13.95 20.52
CA ILE A 485 -6.56 14.89 20.68
C ILE A 485 -7.43 14.45 21.85
N GLN A 486 -7.72 13.15 22.00
CA GLN A 486 -8.47 12.65 23.16
C GLN A 486 -7.75 12.99 24.47
N LYS A 487 -6.43 12.76 24.56
CA LYS A 487 -5.62 13.10 25.74
C LYS A 487 -5.67 14.61 26.07
N LEU A 488 -5.60 15.46 25.04
CA LEU A 488 -5.71 16.90 25.19
C LEU A 488 -7.10 17.30 25.72
N MET A 489 -8.16 16.77 25.12
CA MET A 489 -9.53 17.03 25.52
C MET A 489 -9.78 16.61 26.97
N ASP A 490 -9.32 15.42 27.36
CA ASP A 490 -9.43 14.91 28.74
C ASP A 490 -8.69 15.81 29.72
N LYS A 491 -7.50 16.29 29.35
CA LYS A 491 -6.66 17.14 30.21
C LYS A 491 -7.24 18.54 30.40
N LEU A 492 -7.82 19.13 29.36
CA LEU A 492 -8.40 20.48 29.36
C LEU A 492 -9.88 20.50 29.70
N GLY A 493 -10.53 19.34 29.85
CA GLY A 493 -11.97 19.24 30.11
C GLY A 493 -12.85 19.69 28.94
N ILE A 494 -12.34 19.53 27.72
CA ILE A 494 -13.02 19.86 26.45
C ILE A 494 -13.90 18.69 26.02
N SER A 495 -15.15 18.96 25.66
CA SER A 495 -16.09 17.92 25.20
C SER A 495 -16.38 17.99 23.70
N ASN A 496 -16.21 19.15 23.06
CA ASN A 496 -16.52 19.36 21.66
C ASN A 496 -15.25 19.68 20.87
N GLU A 497 -15.21 19.23 19.62
CA GLU A 497 -14.08 19.48 18.71
C GLU A 497 -13.90 20.96 18.36
N GLU A 498 -15.01 21.71 18.37
CA GLU A 498 -15.04 23.15 18.10
C GLU A 498 -14.35 23.99 19.18
N ASP A 499 -14.24 23.44 20.38
CA ASP A 499 -13.60 24.09 21.54
C ASP A 499 -12.07 23.81 21.59
N LEU A 500 -11.54 23.02 20.64
CA LEU A 500 -10.11 22.72 20.58
C LEU A 500 -9.28 23.99 20.32
N PRO A 501 -8.13 24.12 20.95
CA PRO A 501 -7.24 25.26 20.75
C PRO A 501 -6.85 25.46 19.28
N SER A 502 -6.67 26.70 18.86
CA SER A 502 -6.37 27.07 17.47
C SER A 502 -5.02 26.57 16.93
N TYR A 503 -4.14 26.09 17.81
CA TYR A 503 -2.88 25.46 17.41
C TYR A 503 -3.06 24.00 16.92
N ILE A 504 -4.24 23.41 17.09
CA ILE A 504 -4.56 22.07 16.58
C ILE A 504 -4.91 22.16 15.09
N VAL A 505 -3.98 21.71 14.27
CA VAL A 505 -4.12 21.67 12.80
C VAL A 505 -3.91 20.27 12.29
N THR A 506 -4.61 19.93 11.22
CA THR A 506 -4.51 18.64 10.52
C THR A 506 -3.70 18.78 9.22
N ALA A 507 -3.41 17.66 8.57
CA ALA A 507 -2.75 17.65 7.26
C ALA A 507 -3.48 18.49 6.20
N HIS A 508 -4.80 18.67 6.33
CA HIS A 508 -5.64 19.42 5.40
C HIS A 508 -5.79 20.91 5.77
N ASP A 509 -5.45 21.28 7.01
CA ASP A 509 -5.52 22.67 7.50
C ASP A 509 -4.20 23.43 7.23
N LEU A 510 -3.12 22.73 6.88
CA LEU A 510 -1.78 23.30 6.72
C LEU A 510 -1.59 23.90 5.35
N ASP A 511 -0.93 25.08 5.31
CA ASP A 511 -0.38 25.62 4.08
C ASP A 511 0.74 24.69 3.58
N PRO A 512 0.73 24.26 2.31
CA PRO A 512 1.80 23.44 1.73
C PRO A 512 3.21 24.02 1.92
N TYR A 513 3.36 25.32 1.90
CA TYR A 513 4.65 26.00 2.09
C TYR A 513 5.15 25.91 3.55
N GLU A 514 4.25 26.00 4.54
CA GLU A 514 4.61 25.73 5.94
C GLU A 514 5.12 24.29 6.11
N ARG A 515 4.48 23.36 5.41
CA ARG A 515 4.87 21.94 5.42
C ARG A 515 6.23 21.72 4.79
N ILE A 516 6.53 22.36 3.65
CA ILE A 516 7.84 22.32 2.97
C ILE A 516 8.93 22.88 3.88
N ARG A 517 8.70 24.04 4.47
CA ARG A 517 9.68 24.69 5.35
C ARG A 517 10.03 23.81 6.56
N LEU A 518 9.05 23.17 7.14
CA LEU A 518 9.28 22.24 8.27
C LEU A 518 10.06 21.01 7.82
N GLN A 519 9.73 20.42 6.66
CA GLN A 519 10.50 19.31 6.09
C GLN A 519 11.93 19.74 5.76
N ALA A 520 12.12 20.88 5.12
CA ALA A 520 13.43 21.42 4.76
C ALA A 520 14.29 21.70 6.00
N THR A 521 13.67 22.21 7.08
CA THR A 521 14.34 22.39 8.36
C THR A 521 14.89 21.06 8.89
N MET A 522 14.06 20.03 8.93
CA MET A 522 14.52 18.73 9.38
C MET A 522 15.53 18.10 8.41
N GLN A 523 15.39 18.29 7.11
CA GLN A 523 16.30 17.74 6.09
C GLN A 523 17.74 18.24 6.26
N LYS A 524 17.96 19.44 6.78
CA LYS A 524 19.30 19.94 7.11
C LYS A 524 20.03 19.08 8.14
N HIS A 525 19.29 18.36 8.96
CA HIS A 525 19.81 17.52 10.04
C HIS A 525 19.75 16.01 9.75
N ILE A 526 19.33 15.63 8.54
CA ILE A 526 19.22 14.24 8.10
C ILE A 526 20.16 14.01 6.94
N ASP A 527 21.16 13.17 7.12
CA ASP A 527 22.18 12.84 6.10
C ASP A 527 21.61 11.98 4.97
N ALA A 528 20.69 11.05 5.26
CA ALA A 528 19.93 10.33 4.25
C ALA A 528 18.77 11.19 3.70
N SER A 529 17.51 10.77 3.83
CA SER A 529 16.37 11.52 3.29
C SER A 529 15.16 11.43 4.23
N ILE A 530 14.08 12.09 3.82
CA ILE A 530 12.84 12.15 4.58
C ILE A 530 11.69 11.68 3.69
N SER A 531 10.92 10.70 4.17
CA SER A 531 9.62 10.39 3.58
C SER A 531 8.58 11.39 4.05
N SER A 532 8.01 12.14 3.12
CA SER A 532 7.04 13.19 3.43
C SER A 532 5.98 13.31 2.35
N THR A 533 4.73 13.49 2.80
CA THR A 533 3.57 13.66 1.90
C THR A 533 2.87 14.97 2.20
N ILE A 534 2.63 15.77 1.16
CA ILE A 534 1.72 16.92 1.22
C ILE A 534 0.34 16.46 0.77
N ASN A 535 -0.63 16.57 1.67
CA ASN A 535 -2.03 16.27 1.37
C ASN A 535 -2.72 17.56 0.92
N LEU A 536 -3.21 17.56 -0.32
CA LEU A 536 -3.93 18.68 -0.90
C LEU A 536 -5.42 18.41 -0.95
N ASN A 537 -6.20 19.44 -0.72
CA ASN A 537 -7.65 19.40 -0.89
C ASN A 537 -8.02 19.24 -2.37
N GLU A 538 -9.27 18.89 -2.64
CA GLU A 538 -9.79 18.68 -4.01
C GLU A 538 -9.70 19.94 -4.88
N GLU A 539 -9.80 21.11 -4.29
CA GLU A 539 -9.76 22.42 -4.95
C GLU A 539 -8.36 22.83 -5.43
N ALA A 540 -7.31 22.16 -4.95
CA ALA A 540 -5.95 22.45 -5.38
C ALA A 540 -5.80 22.30 -6.90
N THR A 541 -5.01 23.16 -7.50
CA THR A 541 -4.78 23.22 -8.94
C THR A 541 -3.47 22.54 -9.36
N LYS A 542 -3.29 22.29 -10.65
CA LYS A 542 -2.00 21.82 -11.19
C LYS A 542 -0.88 22.86 -11.01
N GLU A 543 -1.23 24.14 -10.98
CA GLU A 543 -0.27 25.20 -10.72
C GLU A 543 0.22 25.18 -9.26
N ASP A 544 -0.65 24.85 -8.31
CA ASP A 544 -0.24 24.67 -6.92
C ASP A 544 0.77 23.52 -6.79
N VAL A 545 0.50 22.37 -7.43
CA VAL A 545 1.44 21.24 -7.45
C VAL A 545 2.77 21.62 -8.11
N PHE A 546 2.73 22.40 -9.20
CA PHE A 546 3.93 22.92 -9.85
C PHE A 546 4.76 23.77 -8.89
N ASN A 547 4.12 24.72 -8.22
CA ASN A 547 4.78 25.64 -7.30
C ASN A 547 5.33 24.93 -6.06
N ILE A 548 4.59 23.97 -5.51
CA ILE A 548 5.03 23.14 -4.38
C ILE A 548 6.32 22.38 -4.72
N TYR A 549 6.40 21.74 -5.88
CA TYR A 549 7.62 21.05 -6.30
C TYR A 549 8.79 22.01 -6.52
N VAL A 550 8.55 23.18 -7.13
CA VAL A 550 9.60 24.21 -7.32
C VAL A 550 10.09 24.72 -5.98
N GLU A 551 9.20 24.95 -5.02
CA GLU A 551 9.57 25.45 -3.69
C GLU A 551 10.33 24.40 -2.89
N ALA A 552 9.90 23.14 -2.91
CA ALA A 552 10.61 22.04 -2.25
C ALA A 552 12.06 21.90 -2.76
N TRP A 553 12.28 22.10 -4.06
CA TRP A 553 13.62 22.14 -4.65
C TRP A 553 14.45 23.32 -4.13
N LYS A 554 13.87 24.53 -4.09
CA LYS A 554 14.55 25.75 -3.62
C LYS A 554 14.93 25.66 -2.14
N GLU A 555 14.05 25.08 -1.33
CA GLU A 555 14.27 24.88 0.10
C GLU A 555 15.23 23.71 0.43
N GLY A 556 15.73 22.98 -0.60
CA GLY A 556 16.72 21.93 -0.43
C GLY A 556 16.16 20.61 0.08
N CYS A 557 14.87 20.33 -0.12
CA CYS A 557 14.33 18.99 0.08
C CYS A 557 14.98 17.99 -0.89
N LYS A 558 15.17 16.74 -0.47
CA LYS A 558 15.68 15.66 -1.34
C LYS A 558 14.59 15.02 -2.18
N GLY A 559 13.36 15.02 -1.68
CA GLY A 559 12.19 14.54 -2.38
C GLY A 559 10.93 14.95 -1.65
N ILE A 560 9.80 14.84 -2.31
CA ILE A 560 8.50 15.11 -1.73
C ILE A 560 7.42 14.37 -2.52
N THR A 561 6.42 13.86 -1.82
CA THR A 561 5.24 13.25 -2.42
C THR A 561 4.05 14.19 -2.25
N ILE A 562 3.23 14.31 -3.29
CA ILE A 562 1.98 15.06 -3.22
C ILE A 562 0.82 14.10 -3.44
N PHE A 563 -0.17 14.19 -2.58
CA PHE A 563 -1.41 13.44 -2.68
C PHE A 563 -2.60 14.40 -2.60
N ARG A 564 -3.38 14.49 -3.67
CA ARG A 564 -4.59 15.31 -3.73
C ARG A 564 -5.83 14.46 -3.45
N ASN A 565 -6.74 14.95 -2.63
CA ASN A 565 -8.03 14.32 -2.41
C ASN A 565 -8.78 14.15 -3.74
N ASN A 566 -9.49 13.05 -3.89
CA ASN A 566 -10.23 12.70 -5.12
C ASN A 566 -9.36 12.62 -6.39
N CYS A 567 -8.06 12.32 -6.28
CA CYS A 567 -7.29 11.89 -7.43
C CYS A 567 -7.79 10.50 -7.89
N LYS A 568 -7.42 10.10 -9.11
CA LYS A 568 -7.86 8.82 -9.70
C LYS A 568 -7.31 7.56 -8.99
N ARG A 569 -6.44 7.74 -8.00
CA ARG A 569 -5.90 6.66 -7.17
C ARG A 569 -6.64 6.62 -5.83
N THR A 570 -7.02 5.41 -5.38
CA THR A 570 -7.69 5.23 -4.08
C THR A 570 -6.77 5.62 -2.93
N ALA A 571 -7.25 6.48 -2.04
CA ALA A 571 -6.53 6.89 -0.84
C ALA A 571 -6.41 5.74 0.17
N ILE A 572 -5.29 5.71 0.90
CA ILE A 572 -5.06 4.73 1.99
C ILE A 572 -5.74 5.20 3.29
N LEU A 573 -5.84 6.52 3.48
CA LEU A 573 -6.52 7.16 4.61
C LEU A 573 -7.57 8.12 4.05
N THR A 574 -8.78 8.04 4.56
CA THR A 574 -9.89 8.94 4.20
C THR A 574 -10.55 9.48 5.47
N THR A 575 -10.87 10.76 5.49
CA THR A 575 -11.62 11.43 6.56
C THR A 575 -13.11 11.40 6.30
N GLU A 576 -13.50 11.22 5.04
CA GLU A 576 -14.91 11.12 4.62
C GLU A 576 -15.09 9.85 3.79
N PRO A 577 -16.27 9.22 3.82
CA PRO A 577 -16.61 8.19 2.86
C PRO A 577 -16.42 8.76 1.45
N SER A 578 -15.85 7.95 0.54
CA SER A 578 -15.68 8.35 -0.86
C SER A 578 -17.02 8.83 -1.43
N LYS A 579 -16.99 9.73 -2.41
CA LYS A 579 -18.24 10.15 -3.08
C LYS A 579 -19.02 8.96 -3.65
N GLU A 580 -18.34 7.86 -3.95
CA GLU A 580 -18.94 6.58 -4.34
C GLU A 580 -19.70 5.92 -3.17
N GLU A 581 -19.25 6.06 -1.92
CA GLU A 581 -20.00 5.60 -0.74
C GLU A 581 -21.13 6.59 -0.35
N LYS A 582 -20.97 7.91 -0.63
CA LYS A 582 -22.04 8.90 -0.41
C LYS A 582 -23.19 8.77 -1.41
N VAL A 583 -22.94 8.25 -2.60
CA VAL A 583 -24.02 7.93 -3.57
C VAL A 583 -24.82 6.70 -3.11
N ALA A 584 -24.26 5.85 -2.25
CA ALA A 584 -24.98 4.71 -1.66
C ALA A 584 -25.87 5.08 -0.44
N GLU A 585 -25.72 6.28 0.15
CA GLU A 585 -26.41 6.64 1.40
C GLU A 585 -27.51 7.72 1.27
N GLY A 586 -27.86 8.21 0.09
CA GLY A 586 -28.80 9.29 0.12
C GLY A 586 -29.40 9.75 -1.19
N GLU A 587 -30.28 8.96 -1.72
CA GLU A 587 -31.52 9.37 -2.38
C GLU A 587 -32.18 8.09 -2.87
N ALA A 588 -33.33 7.74 -2.33
CA ALA A 588 -34.20 6.73 -2.90
C ALA A 588 -34.50 7.19 -4.35
N ILE A 589 -33.87 6.52 -5.32
CA ILE A 589 -34.12 6.76 -6.74
C ILE A 589 -35.57 6.34 -6.99
N PRO A 590 -36.38 7.19 -7.59
CA PRO A 590 -37.75 6.81 -7.95
C PRO A 590 -37.72 5.52 -8.78
N SER A 591 -38.64 4.61 -8.52
CA SER A 591 -38.69 3.25 -9.04
C SER A 591 -38.70 3.12 -10.58
N ASP A 592 -38.76 4.19 -11.31
CA ASP A 592 -39.05 4.18 -12.75
C ASP A 592 -37.84 4.34 -13.68
N MET A 593 -36.62 4.61 -13.14
CA MET A 593 -35.39 4.75 -13.94
C MET A 593 -34.12 4.37 -13.18
N GLN A 594 -33.87 3.08 -13.01
CA GLN A 594 -32.51 2.63 -12.62
C GLN A 594 -31.60 2.54 -13.84
N VAL A 595 -30.97 3.64 -14.22
CA VAL A 595 -29.85 3.62 -15.17
C VAL A 595 -28.59 3.32 -14.39
N ILE A 596 -28.04 2.11 -14.55
CA ILE A 596 -26.75 1.74 -13.95
C ILE A 596 -25.65 2.55 -14.66
N PRO A 597 -24.81 3.35 -13.95
CA PRO A 597 -23.72 4.08 -14.56
C PRO A 597 -22.74 3.14 -15.28
N ARG A 598 -22.21 3.55 -16.42
CA ARG A 598 -21.29 2.75 -17.22
C ARG A 598 -20.07 2.30 -16.39
N GLY A 599 -19.84 0.97 -16.33
CA GLY A 599 -18.74 0.38 -15.53
C GLY A 599 -19.10 0.02 -14.09
N HIS A 600 -20.31 0.31 -13.65
CA HIS A 600 -20.82 -0.14 -12.36
C HIS A 600 -21.41 -1.54 -12.49
N ILE A 601 -21.08 -2.43 -11.57
CA ILE A 601 -21.56 -3.83 -11.57
C ILE A 601 -22.24 -4.07 -10.24
N LEU A 602 -23.52 -4.43 -10.28
CA LEU A 602 -24.26 -4.78 -9.07
C LEU A 602 -23.63 -6.01 -8.39
N PRO A 603 -23.56 -6.05 -7.05
CA PRO A 603 -23.15 -7.25 -6.32
C PRO A 603 -24.12 -8.40 -6.56
N THR A 604 -23.71 -9.61 -6.25
CA THR A 604 -24.63 -10.77 -6.21
C THR A 604 -25.55 -10.64 -5.02
N ASN A 605 -26.86 -10.89 -5.24
CA ASN A 605 -27.86 -10.90 -4.18
C ASN A 605 -28.14 -12.37 -3.79
N ASP A 606 -28.25 -12.64 -2.50
CA ASP A 606 -28.59 -13.95 -1.96
C ASP A 606 -30.13 -14.20 -1.98
N ASN A 607 -30.92 -13.13 -2.08
CA ASN A 607 -32.38 -13.21 -2.17
C ASN A 607 -32.85 -13.27 -3.64
N VAL A 608 -32.81 -14.47 -4.21
CA VAL A 608 -33.10 -14.69 -5.65
C VAL A 608 -34.03 -15.87 -5.88
N ILE A 609 -34.84 -15.77 -6.94
CA ILE A 609 -35.63 -16.90 -7.46
C ILE A 609 -34.94 -17.50 -8.67
N GLY A 610 -34.72 -18.82 -8.65
CA GLY A 610 -34.03 -19.57 -9.70
C GLY A 610 -34.99 -20.34 -10.62
N LEU A 611 -34.80 -20.21 -11.92
CA LEU A 611 -35.45 -21.06 -12.93
C LEU A 611 -34.43 -21.94 -13.66
N LYS A 612 -34.82 -23.18 -13.99
CA LYS A 612 -33.95 -24.15 -14.65
C LYS A 612 -34.57 -24.65 -15.96
N LYS A 613 -33.78 -24.69 -17.03
CA LYS A 613 -34.18 -25.24 -18.34
C LYS A 613 -33.14 -26.18 -18.92
N LYS A 614 -33.55 -27.33 -19.38
CA LYS A 614 -32.69 -28.28 -20.14
C LYS A 614 -32.74 -27.97 -21.60
N LEU A 615 -31.59 -27.77 -22.22
CA LEU A 615 -31.42 -27.53 -23.65
C LEU A 615 -30.73 -28.74 -24.32
N SER A 616 -31.19 -29.12 -25.50
CA SER A 616 -30.58 -30.17 -26.29
C SER A 616 -29.62 -29.54 -27.32
N GLY A 617 -28.34 -29.72 -27.17
CA GLY A 617 -27.30 -29.25 -28.08
C GLY A 617 -26.79 -30.32 -29.03
N GLY A 618 -26.01 -29.94 -30.05
CA GLY A 618 -25.50 -30.83 -31.08
C GLY A 618 -24.56 -31.94 -30.60
N CYS A 619 -23.94 -31.76 -29.41
CA CYS A 619 -23.02 -32.72 -28.78
C CYS A 619 -23.40 -33.05 -27.32
N GLY A 620 -24.72 -33.07 -27.03
CA GLY A 620 -25.25 -33.38 -25.70
C GLY A 620 -26.16 -32.30 -25.10
N SER A 621 -26.66 -32.54 -23.90
CA SER A 621 -27.58 -31.61 -23.21
C SER A 621 -26.83 -30.52 -22.46
N LEU A 622 -27.46 -29.35 -22.37
CA LEU A 622 -27.05 -28.24 -21.51
C LEU A 622 -28.11 -28.04 -20.42
N HIS A 623 -27.66 -27.64 -19.24
CA HIS A 623 -28.54 -27.23 -18.15
C HIS A 623 -28.30 -25.73 -17.91
N LEU A 624 -29.31 -24.95 -18.20
CA LEU A 624 -29.35 -23.51 -18.01
C LEU A 624 -30.08 -23.24 -16.69
N GLN A 625 -29.47 -22.50 -15.80
CA GLN A 625 -30.07 -21.98 -14.58
C GLN A 625 -29.95 -20.47 -14.62
N VAL A 626 -31.02 -19.77 -14.32
CA VAL A 626 -31.10 -18.31 -14.28
C VAL A 626 -31.69 -17.89 -12.96
N TYR A 627 -31.18 -16.80 -12.41
CA TYR A 627 -31.58 -16.27 -11.11
C TYR A 627 -32.06 -14.84 -11.28
N PHE A 628 -33.19 -14.54 -10.65
CA PHE A 628 -33.85 -13.25 -10.69
C PHE A 628 -33.87 -12.68 -9.27
N ASP A 629 -33.56 -11.44 -9.18
CA ASP A 629 -33.66 -10.66 -7.94
C ASP A 629 -35.14 -10.51 -7.56
N VAL A 630 -35.46 -10.79 -6.29
CA VAL A 630 -36.87 -10.83 -5.81
C VAL A 630 -37.50 -9.45 -5.72
N GLU A 631 -36.70 -8.41 -5.46
CA GLU A 631 -37.19 -7.05 -5.29
C GLU A 631 -37.43 -6.37 -6.62
N THR A 632 -36.49 -6.53 -7.55
CA THR A 632 -36.52 -5.83 -8.83
C THR A 632 -37.13 -6.66 -10.00
N GLY A 633 -37.28 -7.95 -9.81
CA GLY A 633 -37.71 -8.89 -10.86
C GLY A 633 -36.73 -9.05 -12.02
N LYS A 634 -35.51 -8.50 -11.92
CA LYS A 634 -34.48 -8.54 -12.97
C LYS A 634 -33.62 -9.79 -12.87
N MET A 635 -33.26 -10.33 -14.03
CA MET A 635 -32.29 -11.42 -14.12
C MET A 635 -30.89 -10.92 -13.78
N THR A 636 -30.22 -11.58 -12.83
CA THR A 636 -28.91 -11.16 -12.29
C THR A 636 -27.80 -12.16 -12.58
N GLU A 637 -28.12 -13.46 -12.56
CA GLU A 637 -27.12 -14.51 -12.74
C GLU A 637 -27.59 -15.63 -13.67
N VAL A 638 -26.64 -16.20 -14.37
CA VAL A 638 -26.84 -17.29 -15.33
C VAL A 638 -25.74 -18.33 -15.12
N PHE A 639 -26.13 -19.59 -14.98
CA PHE A 639 -25.20 -20.73 -14.93
C PHE A 639 -25.51 -21.72 -16.04
N ILE A 640 -24.50 -22.11 -16.82
CA ILE A 640 -24.60 -23.04 -17.94
C ILE A 640 -23.71 -24.25 -17.64
N ASN A 641 -24.33 -25.39 -17.38
CA ASN A 641 -23.65 -26.65 -17.13
C ASN A 641 -23.91 -27.66 -18.24
N LYS A 642 -22.90 -28.36 -18.71
CA LYS A 642 -23.03 -29.40 -19.73
C LYS A 642 -23.18 -30.77 -19.08
N GLY A 643 -24.18 -31.51 -19.51
CA GLY A 643 -24.49 -32.86 -19.02
C GLY A 643 -23.70 -33.95 -19.77
N GLY A 644 -22.36 -33.83 -19.88
CA GLY A 644 -21.56 -34.88 -20.55
C GLY A 644 -20.15 -34.37 -20.94
N GLY A 645 -19.17 -35.26 -21.05
CA GLY A 645 -17.77 -34.90 -21.36
C GLY A 645 -17.60 -34.28 -22.75
N GLY A 646 -16.78 -33.27 -22.89
CA GLY A 646 -16.39 -32.63 -24.14
C GLY A 646 -15.82 -31.21 -23.96
N GLY A 647 -14.94 -30.79 -24.86
CA GLY A 647 -14.10 -29.59 -24.79
C GLY A 647 -14.77 -28.21 -24.76
N CYS A 648 -16.12 -28.13 -24.88
CA CYS A 648 -16.83 -26.84 -24.82
C CYS A 648 -17.22 -26.41 -23.39
N ASN A 649 -17.00 -27.25 -22.37
CA ASN A 649 -17.47 -26.92 -21.02
C ASN A 649 -16.79 -25.67 -20.44
N SER A 650 -15.51 -25.48 -20.68
CA SER A 650 -14.76 -24.30 -20.28
C SER A 650 -15.33 -23.02 -20.94
N ASN A 651 -15.59 -23.07 -22.25
CA ASN A 651 -16.15 -21.93 -22.98
C ASN A 651 -17.58 -21.59 -22.52
N LEU A 652 -18.40 -22.60 -22.21
CA LEU A 652 -19.76 -22.39 -21.69
C LEU A 652 -19.76 -21.80 -20.28
N ASN A 653 -18.80 -22.20 -19.46
CA ASN A 653 -18.61 -21.59 -18.12
C ASN A 653 -18.16 -20.12 -18.25
N ALA A 654 -17.20 -19.83 -19.12
CA ALA A 654 -16.78 -18.45 -19.40
C ALA A 654 -17.93 -17.60 -19.93
N LEU A 655 -18.72 -18.13 -20.90
CA LEU A 655 -19.91 -17.48 -21.42
C LEU A 655 -20.93 -17.19 -20.32
N SER A 656 -21.19 -18.15 -19.45
CA SER A 656 -22.06 -18.01 -18.28
C SER A 656 -21.67 -16.83 -17.38
N ARG A 657 -20.39 -16.73 -17.04
CA ARG A 657 -19.85 -15.65 -16.22
C ARG A 657 -19.94 -14.28 -16.89
N MET A 658 -19.69 -14.21 -18.22
CA MET A 658 -19.81 -12.98 -18.99
C MET A 658 -21.26 -12.50 -19.10
N ILE A 659 -22.22 -13.42 -19.26
CA ILE A 659 -23.66 -13.08 -19.27
C ILE A 659 -24.05 -12.54 -17.90
N SER A 660 -23.70 -13.20 -16.81
CA SER A 660 -23.98 -12.72 -15.44
C SER A 660 -23.38 -11.35 -15.18
N LEU A 661 -22.15 -11.12 -15.64
CA LEU A 661 -21.48 -9.82 -15.52
C LEU A 661 -22.22 -8.72 -16.31
N ALA A 662 -22.63 -9.01 -17.54
CA ALA A 662 -23.38 -8.10 -18.40
C ALA A 662 -24.75 -7.73 -17.81
N LEU A 663 -25.48 -8.71 -17.27
CA LEU A 663 -26.75 -8.51 -16.58
C LEU A 663 -26.62 -7.61 -15.36
N ARG A 664 -25.64 -7.89 -14.52
CA ARG A 664 -25.34 -7.06 -13.33
C ARG A 664 -24.78 -5.69 -13.68
N GLY A 665 -24.19 -5.55 -14.86
CA GLY A 665 -23.77 -4.26 -15.45
C GLY A 665 -24.91 -3.50 -16.14
N GLY A 666 -26.17 -3.99 -16.06
CA GLY A 666 -27.36 -3.31 -16.58
C GLY A 666 -27.59 -3.43 -18.08
N ILE A 667 -26.90 -4.37 -18.74
CA ILE A 667 -27.17 -4.65 -20.16
C ILE A 667 -28.49 -5.44 -20.29
N ASP A 668 -29.34 -4.98 -21.18
CA ASP A 668 -30.65 -5.62 -21.40
C ASP A 668 -30.48 -7.05 -21.91
N ILE A 669 -31.39 -7.93 -21.48
CA ILE A 669 -31.35 -9.35 -21.85
C ILE A 669 -31.54 -9.57 -23.36
N HIS A 670 -32.27 -8.69 -24.04
CA HIS A 670 -32.46 -8.76 -25.48
C HIS A 670 -31.18 -8.42 -26.23
N ASP A 671 -30.44 -7.39 -25.78
CA ASP A 671 -29.13 -7.04 -26.34
C ASP A 671 -28.12 -8.18 -26.19
N ILE A 672 -28.09 -8.83 -25.00
CA ILE A 672 -27.25 -10.01 -24.77
C ILE A 672 -27.65 -11.15 -25.70
N ALA A 673 -28.97 -11.42 -25.86
CA ALA A 673 -29.47 -12.49 -26.70
C ALA A 673 -29.14 -12.26 -28.17
N ASP A 674 -29.22 -11.01 -28.65
CA ASP A 674 -28.88 -10.62 -30.02
C ASP A 674 -27.39 -10.84 -30.32
N GLN A 675 -26.48 -10.55 -29.36
CA GLN A 675 -25.06 -10.86 -29.48
C GLN A 675 -24.84 -12.39 -29.60
N LEU A 676 -25.58 -13.17 -28.82
CA LEU A 676 -25.50 -14.65 -28.86
C LEU A 676 -26.14 -15.24 -30.12
N ASP A 677 -27.09 -14.56 -30.73
CA ASP A 677 -27.74 -15.00 -31.99
C ASP A 677 -26.81 -14.81 -33.20
N SER A 678 -25.95 -13.83 -33.20
CA SER A 678 -24.95 -13.54 -34.24
C SER A 678 -23.77 -14.52 -34.27
N THR A 679 -23.72 -15.53 -33.39
CA THR A 679 -22.60 -16.47 -33.32
C THR A 679 -22.59 -17.47 -34.50
N ILE A 680 -21.36 -17.91 -34.85
CA ILE A 680 -21.10 -18.88 -35.92
C ILE A 680 -21.84 -20.20 -35.64
N ASN A 681 -22.42 -20.76 -36.70
CA ASN A 681 -23.11 -22.05 -36.64
C ASN A 681 -22.18 -23.18 -36.18
N CYS A 682 -22.64 -23.98 -35.22
CA CYS A 682 -21.87 -25.12 -34.73
C CYS A 682 -21.99 -26.33 -35.63
N PRO A 683 -20.88 -26.91 -36.14
CA PRO A 683 -20.92 -28.10 -36.98
C PRO A 683 -21.66 -29.29 -36.36
N SER A 684 -21.55 -29.44 -35.04
CA SER A 684 -22.24 -30.50 -34.29
C SER A 684 -23.77 -30.35 -34.32
N PHE A 685 -24.29 -29.10 -34.31
CA PHE A 685 -25.73 -28.86 -34.48
C PHE A 685 -26.19 -29.25 -35.89
N ALA A 686 -25.45 -28.89 -36.92
CA ALA A 686 -25.73 -29.25 -38.28
C ALA A 686 -25.74 -30.77 -38.49
N SER A 687 -24.72 -31.47 -37.95
CA SER A 687 -24.60 -32.92 -38.04
C SER A 687 -25.72 -33.65 -37.27
N ALA A 688 -26.08 -33.18 -36.07
CA ALA A 688 -27.16 -33.78 -35.28
C ALA A 688 -28.53 -33.60 -35.94
N ARG A 689 -28.80 -32.43 -36.50
CA ARG A 689 -30.05 -32.21 -37.30
C ARG A 689 -30.10 -33.08 -38.54
N ALA A 690 -29.00 -33.25 -39.27
CA ALA A 690 -28.94 -34.15 -40.43
C ALA A 690 -29.21 -35.62 -40.05
N LYS A 691 -28.95 -35.99 -38.80
CA LYS A 691 -29.25 -37.31 -38.23
C LYS A 691 -30.68 -37.41 -37.65
N GLY A 692 -31.51 -36.41 -37.81
CA GLY A 692 -32.88 -36.38 -37.28
C GLY A 692 -33.02 -36.20 -35.78
N ILE A 693 -31.95 -35.78 -35.07
CA ILE A 693 -31.97 -35.54 -33.62
C ILE A 693 -32.71 -34.24 -33.34
N GLN A 694 -33.69 -34.29 -32.43
CA GLN A 694 -34.44 -33.12 -32.02
C GLN A 694 -33.59 -32.23 -31.10
N LEU A 695 -33.24 -31.02 -31.55
CA LEU A 695 -32.42 -30.06 -30.83
C LEU A 695 -33.27 -28.87 -30.33
N SER A 696 -32.81 -28.17 -29.30
CA SER A 696 -33.36 -26.88 -28.91
C SER A 696 -33.26 -25.85 -30.04
N LYS A 697 -34.09 -24.80 -29.99
CA LYS A 697 -34.06 -23.70 -30.96
C LYS A 697 -32.66 -23.06 -30.98
N GLY A 698 -32.07 -22.91 -32.15
CA GLY A 698 -30.77 -22.29 -32.35
C GLY A 698 -29.84 -23.08 -33.27
N SER A 699 -28.70 -22.48 -33.64
CA SER A 699 -27.70 -23.05 -34.54
C SER A 699 -26.37 -23.40 -33.85
N SER A 700 -26.25 -22.99 -32.59
CA SER A 700 -25.11 -23.25 -31.71
C SER A 700 -25.58 -23.31 -30.23
N CYS A 701 -24.70 -23.70 -29.32
CA CYS A 701 -25.02 -23.66 -27.88
C CYS A 701 -25.27 -22.23 -27.41
N ALA A 702 -24.44 -21.25 -27.83
CA ALA A 702 -24.61 -19.85 -27.49
C ALA A 702 -25.95 -19.29 -27.98
N ASN A 703 -26.29 -19.55 -29.23
CA ASN A 703 -27.57 -19.14 -29.81
C ASN A 703 -28.79 -19.78 -29.10
N SER A 704 -28.69 -21.08 -28.76
CA SER A 704 -29.75 -21.75 -28.00
C SER A 704 -29.91 -21.19 -26.56
N VAL A 705 -28.81 -20.77 -25.93
CA VAL A 705 -28.83 -20.12 -24.62
C VAL A 705 -29.48 -18.75 -24.73
N GLY A 706 -29.11 -17.90 -25.70
CA GLY A 706 -29.72 -16.57 -25.89
C GLY A 706 -31.23 -16.62 -26.02
N LYS A 707 -31.74 -17.53 -26.89
CA LYS A 707 -33.18 -17.75 -27.06
C LYS A 707 -33.88 -18.24 -25.79
N ALA A 708 -33.19 -19.11 -25.02
CA ALA A 708 -33.76 -19.64 -23.79
C ALA A 708 -33.78 -18.59 -22.66
N LEU A 709 -32.82 -17.67 -22.64
CA LEU A 709 -32.79 -16.56 -21.66
C LEU A 709 -33.97 -15.62 -21.86
N VAL A 710 -34.28 -15.24 -23.11
CA VAL A 710 -35.45 -14.41 -23.43
C VAL A 710 -36.77 -15.12 -23.06
N ASP A 711 -36.89 -16.44 -23.37
CA ASP A 711 -38.07 -17.23 -23.00
C ASP A 711 -38.24 -17.25 -21.46
N LEU A 712 -37.19 -17.54 -20.71
CA LEU A 712 -37.24 -17.63 -19.25
C LEU A 712 -37.52 -16.26 -18.61
N ASN A 713 -36.97 -15.19 -19.16
CA ASN A 713 -37.27 -13.84 -18.67
C ASN A 713 -38.78 -13.52 -18.84
N LYS A 714 -39.36 -13.81 -20.00
CA LYS A 714 -40.78 -13.63 -20.24
C LYS A 714 -41.67 -14.50 -19.32
N GLU A 715 -41.23 -15.71 -19.01
CA GLU A 715 -41.92 -16.62 -18.11
C GLU A 715 -41.91 -16.07 -16.67
N PHE A 716 -40.74 -15.62 -16.22
CA PHE A 716 -40.58 -15.05 -14.89
C PHE A 716 -41.33 -13.72 -14.72
N GLN A 717 -41.26 -12.80 -15.70
CA GLN A 717 -41.95 -11.51 -15.61
C GLN A 717 -43.48 -11.68 -15.45
N LYS A 718 -44.06 -12.73 -16.08
CA LYS A 718 -45.47 -13.05 -15.84
C LYS A 718 -45.76 -13.55 -14.45
N MET A 719 -44.87 -14.37 -13.88
CA MET A 719 -44.98 -14.82 -12.49
C MET A 719 -44.81 -13.67 -11.50
N PHE A 720 -43.83 -12.81 -11.78
CA PHE A 720 -43.50 -11.66 -10.94
C PHE A 720 -44.64 -10.64 -10.87
N ALA A 721 -45.29 -10.35 -12.00
CA ALA A 721 -46.49 -9.51 -12.06
C ALA A 721 -47.64 -10.07 -11.20
N LEU A 722 -47.87 -11.39 -11.27
CA LEU A 722 -48.91 -12.03 -10.42
C LEU A 722 -48.58 -11.98 -8.93
N MET A 723 -47.29 -12.10 -8.58
CA MET A 723 -46.84 -11.95 -7.19
C MET A 723 -47.02 -10.52 -6.68
N GLN A 724 -46.93 -9.51 -7.55
CA GLN A 724 -47.14 -8.12 -7.13
C GLN A 724 -48.64 -7.78 -7.04
N GLU A 725 -49.50 -8.35 -7.88
CA GLU A 725 -50.97 -8.18 -7.78
C GLU A 725 -51.53 -8.82 -6.48
N GLU A 726 -50.98 -9.91 -5.99
CA GLU A 726 -51.36 -10.51 -4.70
C GLU A 726 -50.94 -9.66 -3.49
N VAL A 727 -49.93 -8.79 -3.61
CA VAL A 727 -49.44 -7.91 -2.53
C VAL A 727 -50.25 -6.61 -2.41
N GLU A 728 -50.90 -6.13 -3.49
CA GLU A 728 -51.73 -4.93 -3.46
C GLU A 728 -53.10 -5.15 -2.83
N ASP A 729 -53.61 -6.38 -2.79
CA ASP A 729 -54.90 -6.70 -2.17
C ASP A 729 -54.81 -7.05 -0.66
N GLU A 730 -53.64 -7.20 -0.07
CA GLU A 730 -53.47 -7.58 1.36
C GLU A 730 -52.81 -6.49 2.27
N CYS A 731 -52.81 -5.24 1.85
CA CYS A 731 -52.36 -4.16 2.75
C CYS A 731 -53.51 -3.62 3.58
N LEU A 732 -54.04 -4.39 4.51
CA LEU A 732 -54.68 -3.94 5.75
C LEU A 732 -54.85 -5.11 6.74
N GLU A 733 -53.99 -5.11 7.76
CA GLU A 733 -54.13 -5.87 9.02
C GLU A 733 -53.92 -7.39 8.94
N GLU A 734 -52.65 -7.87 9.12
CA GLU A 734 -52.27 -8.99 9.99
C GLU A 734 -50.79 -9.36 9.83
N GLU A 735 -49.89 -8.60 10.41
CA GLU A 735 -48.54 -9.06 10.66
C GLU A 735 -48.49 -9.88 11.95
N VAL A 736 -47.71 -10.97 11.93
CA VAL A 736 -47.06 -11.72 13.05
C VAL A 736 -47.59 -13.09 13.38
N HIS A 737 -48.53 -13.74 12.73
CA HIS A 737 -48.91 -15.09 13.17
C HIS A 737 -48.60 -16.28 12.26
N HIS A 738 -48.13 -16.11 11.01
CA HIS A 738 -48.01 -17.26 10.06
C HIS A 738 -46.72 -18.10 10.14
N ASN A 739 -45.63 -17.59 10.71
CA ASN A 739 -44.37 -18.37 10.78
C ASN A 739 -44.30 -19.35 12.00
N ILE A 740 -45.12 -19.16 13.03
CA ILE A 740 -45.12 -20.01 14.23
C ILE A 740 -45.95 -21.26 14.01
N ASP A 741 -47.02 -21.20 13.25
CA ASP A 741 -47.91 -22.31 12.99
C ASP A 741 -47.31 -23.37 12.05
N ALA A 742 -46.62 -22.96 10.98
CA ALA A 742 -45.97 -23.89 10.06
C ALA A 742 -44.85 -24.73 10.76
N TYR A 743 -44.11 -24.13 11.66
CA TYR A 743 -43.06 -24.77 12.43
C TYR A 743 -43.64 -25.83 13.43
N ALA A 744 -44.77 -25.52 14.02
CA ALA A 744 -45.49 -26.43 14.90
C ALA A 744 -46.10 -27.60 14.12
N GLU A 745 -46.66 -27.34 12.96
CA GLU A 745 -47.21 -28.35 12.05
C GLU A 745 -46.14 -29.32 11.52
N TYR A 746 -44.98 -28.82 11.11
CA TYR A 746 -43.85 -29.60 10.65
C TYR A 746 -43.34 -30.53 11.76
N LYS A 747 -43.19 -30.04 12.97
CA LYS A 747 -42.83 -30.88 14.15
C LYS A 747 -43.89 -31.93 14.48
N ALA A 748 -45.16 -31.58 14.37
CA ALA A 748 -46.26 -32.52 14.58
C ALA A 748 -46.29 -33.60 13.50
N PHE A 749 -46.03 -33.26 12.24
CA PHE A 749 -45.93 -34.21 11.15
C PHE A 749 -44.77 -35.16 11.32
N ILE A 750 -43.57 -34.67 11.66
CA ILE A 750 -42.39 -35.51 11.94
C ILE A 750 -42.66 -36.49 13.10
N LYS A 751 -43.32 -36.03 14.15
CA LYS A 751 -43.67 -36.87 15.30
C LYS A 751 -44.67 -37.97 14.95
N LYS A 752 -45.57 -37.69 13.98
CA LYS A 752 -46.62 -38.61 13.59
C LYS A 752 -46.21 -39.60 12.50
N HIS A 753 -45.40 -39.14 11.52
CA HIS A 753 -45.11 -39.90 10.31
C HIS A 753 -43.61 -40.24 10.14
N GLY A 754 -42.77 -39.70 10.97
CA GLY A 754 -41.32 -39.86 10.93
C GLY A 754 -40.56 -38.96 9.99
N GLU A 755 -39.23 -38.88 10.19
CA GLU A 755 -38.34 -37.93 9.49
C GLU A 755 -38.26 -38.19 7.97
N ILE A 756 -38.21 -39.48 7.56
CA ILE A 756 -38.10 -39.84 6.14
C ILE A 756 -39.36 -39.42 5.38
N GLU A 757 -40.52 -39.64 5.95
CA GLU A 757 -41.78 -39.28 5.35
C GLU A 757 -41.97 -37.77 5.26
N PHE A 758 -41.44 -37.04 6.27
CA PHE A 758 -41.37 -35.56 6.23
C PHE A 758 -40.48 -35.10 5.08
N VAL A 759 -39.27 -35.66 4.91
CA VAL A 759 -38.36 -35.28 3.81
C VAL A 759 -39.00 -35.58 2.45
N LYS A 760 -39.66 -36.69 2.30
CA LYS A 760 -40.36 -37.06 1.04
C LYS A 760 -41.51 -36.13 0.73
N SER A 761 -42.25 -35.68 1.75
CA SER A 761 -43.43 -34.82 1.61
C SER A 761 -43.08 -33.35 1.39
N PHE A 762 -42.10 -32.82 2.07
CA PHE A 762 -41.77 -31.39 2.13
C PHE A 762 -40.43 -31.04 1.50
N HIS A 763 -39.57 -32.00 1.20
CA HIS A 763 -38.20 -31.79 0.71
C HIS A 763 -37.31 -30.91 1.59
N LEU A 764 -37.59 -30.91 2.90
CA LEU A 764 -36.91 -30.15 3.92
C LEU A 764 -36.22 -31.06 4.93
N CYS A 765 -35.13 -30.56 5.54
CA CYS A 765 -34.45 -31.27 6.62
C CYS A 765 -35.30 -31.27 7.89
N PRO A 766 -35.49 -32.43 8.54
CA PRO A 766 -36.31 -32.49 9.76
C PRO A 766 -35.65 -31.83 10.97
N MET A 767 -34.36 -31.49 10.90
CA MET A 767 -33.62 -30.83 11.99
C MET A 767 -33.59 -29.31 11.87
N CYS A 768 -33.33 -28.79 10.69
CA CYS A 768 -33.16 -27.35 10.49
C CYS A 768 -34.15 -26.74 9.47
N PHE A 769 -35.02 -27.57 8.88
CA PHE A 769 -36.02 -27.17 7.89
C PHE A 769 -35.48 -26.51 6.60
N SER A 770 -34.18 -26.55 6.39
CA SER A 770 -33.57 -26.13 5.12
C SER A 770 -33.81 -27.15 4.00
N PRO A 771 -33.80 -26.74 2.72
CA PRO A 771 -33.90 -27.65 1.60
C PRO A 771 -32.88 -28.78 1.65
N ILE A 772 -33.27 -29.97 1.25
CA ILE A 772 -32.43 -31.16 1.38
C ILE A 772 -32.01 -31.70 0.01
N VAL A 773 -30.83 -32.26 -0.10
CA VAL A 773 -30.28 -32.84 -1.34
C VAL A 773 -30.36 -34.37 -1.24
N ALA A 774 -30.99 -34.97 -2.25
CA ALA A 774 -31.02 -36.44 -2.39
C ALA A 774 -29.86 -36.88 -3.33
N SER A 775 -28.97 -37.73 -2.85
CA SER A 775 -27.87 -38.29 -3.61
C SER A 775 -27.67 -39.79 -3.25
N GLY A 776 -27.66 -40.65 -4.27
CA GLY A 776 -27.34 -42.06 -4.14
C GLY A 776 -28.28 -42.87 -3.23
N GLY A 777 -29.56 -42.46 -3.09
CA GLY A 777 -30.54 -43.13 -2.21
C GLY A 777 -30.50 -42.64 -0.76
N CYS A 778 -29.71 -41.61 -0.48
CA CYS A 778 -29.64 -40.94 0.82
C CYS A 778 -30.01 -39.47 0.71
N TYR A 779 -30.61 -38.92 1.76
CA TYR A 779 -30.92 -37.52 1.93
C TYR A 779 -29.86 -36.88 2.83
N GLN A 780 -29.28 -35.77 2.38
CA GLN A 780 -28.23 -35.05 3.11
C GLN A 780 -28.56 -33.57 3.24
N CYS A 781 -28.25 -33.01 4.39
CA CYS A 781 -28.40 -31.57 4.68
C CYS A 781 -27.06 -30.99 5.15
N ASP A 782 -26.81 -29.73 4.80
CA ASP A 782 -25.61 -28.99 5.23
C ASP A 782 -25.51 -28.84 6.75
N CYS A 783 -26.59 -28.96 7.49
CA CYS A 783 -26.58 -29.02 8.97
C CYS A 783 -25.95 -30.29 9.56
N GLY A 784 -25.56 -31.25 8.73
CA GLY A 784 -24.97 -32.53 9.13
C GLY A 784 -25.99 -33.67 9.29
N TRP A 785 -27.31 -33.44 9.13
CA TRP A 785 -28.30 -34.49 9.15
C TRP A 785 -28.24 -35.32 7.84
N THR A 786 -28.18 -36.63 7.98
CA THR A 786 -28.19 -37.55 6.83
C THR A 786 -28.97 -38.81 7.16
N LYS A 787 -29.76 -39.28 6.19
CA LYS A 787 -30.51 -40.53 6.35
C LYS A 787 -30.75 -41.17 4.98
N CYS A 788 -30.57 -42.47 4.91
CA CYS A 788 -30.82 -43.28 3.71
C CYS A 788 -32.17 -44.01 3.84
N ASP A 789 -32.84 -44.22 2.68
CA ASP A 789 -34.11 -44.95 2.62
C ASP A 789 -33.97 -46.39 3.00
#